data_4d5d01dc866cb73b6ef8d97d6f746d21
#
_entry.id   4d5d01dc866cb73b6ef8d97d6f746d21
#
_cell.length_a   1.000
_cell.length_b   1.000
_cell.length_c   1.000
_cell.angle_alpha   90.00
_cell.angle_beta   90.00
_cell.angle_gamma   90.00
#
_symmetry.space_group_name_H-M   'P 1'
#
loop_
_entity.id
_entity.type
_entity.pdbx_description
1 polymer ?
#
loop_
_entity_poly.entity_id
_entity_poly.type
_entity_poly.pdbx_seq_one_letter_code
_entity_poly.pdbx_strand_id
1 'polypeptide(L)'
;MTLPLENPTGAILRRLTRRSLQSEKRRNGMVVIAVALGAFLLCLAGTIGASLLQIRQDQITDTYEATYAGVTQADIAALKEVPEIARVGTYYVLSTENSPRGFQATYLYVDQDLLYTFRHQMSLARGRLPQGDHEVALGADWLAQYANGAGLGDTVTLDTPSFSGTYVVTGILGQETAAGAEFPMVLSHAALEGWADYDPAGYLAYVHLAGDQALSAEAIEAFYRQTAEDLDLPVPGFSNVYFRYHDSSYLREVLPMVLVLGALVLAGGCLVIQSIFRISIQDKIQSYGQLRTLGATARQIRRMVHGEGRRLGSLGLLAGVVLGALVGLALFPQGFHPLYYAAAILVTLVIGGGMVALAVRKPAKIAAGIAPLEAMRFVPDQRAVPPREAGRGAFSPRALGWRNFRRDRRKTLSIALSLSLGGILLLNIASISLVQDPARMARMEFPLGDYKVYLSSDRAHADILAQGNPLTPALREEILAIDGVTDVVVTRQSLSLRYQLAGDASVHSTGMGDVLTQQNWDTVAAALLAGTMPEGDRSVLVASHVADAYPEIAPGASLVVEGGGDPVTVTVAGVFDATKTAAFGGGHGNLGLDAAVLYAPAGLFQQLLPGAGSLDYAWSVVSDPSQDQAVAAGLEALVARHPEVGLDTYASRVEAFRQSNTMIYDALEVVSWLILLFGVVNLVNTTLSNQLTRRREQAMLRTLGMTRRQLGTMIAWEGLCYALTAAGATLAIGLPVAVGVCRTVSSLSYGGTIVPYQFPLPEMALFLGVLFGLELLLSGWSIRREEKDGLLERIGQRP
;
A
#
# COMPACT_ATOMS: atom_id res chain seq x y z
N MET A 1 4.44 52.53 -47.00
CA MET A 1 3.41 52.53 -45.98
C MET A 1 2.37 51.48 -46.35
N THR A 2 2.50 50.28 -45.85
CA THR A 2 1.50 49.23 -46.00
C THR A 2 0.70 49.17 -44.67
N LEU A 3 -0.55 49.65 -44.71
CA LEU A 3 -1.50 49.56 -43.61
C LEU A 3 -1.61 48.07 -43.20
N PRO A 4 -1.47 47.72 -41.90
CA PRO A 4 -1.76 46.38 -41.44
C PRO A 4 -3.26 46.21 -41.37
N LEU A 5 -3.90 45.81 -42.44
CA LEU A 5 -5.27 45.30 -42.43
C LEU A 5 -5.25 44.02 -41.60
N GLU A 6 -5.57 44.11 -40.33
CA GLU A 6 -5.88 42.97 -39.48
C GLU A 6 -7.15 42.29 -40.04
N ASN A 7 -6.97 41.42 -40.97
CA ASN A 7 -8.03 40.60 -41.50
C ASN A 7 -8.45 39.61 -40.42
N PRO A 8 -9.69 39.60 -39.89
CA PRO A 8 -10.11 38.72 -38.81
C PRO A 8 -10.27 37.29 -39.31
N THR A 9 -9.15 36.65 -39.61
CA THR A 9 -9.11 35.22 -40.09
C THR A 9 -9.48 34.21 -39.03
N GLY A 10 -9.70 34.60 -37.78
CA GLY A 10 -10.02 33.71 -36.69
C GLY A 10 -11.31 32.88 -36.85
N ALA A 11 -12.33 33.47 -37.52
CA ALA A 11 -13.58 32.75 -37.81
C ALA A 11 -13.40 31.68 -38.92
N ILE A 12 -12.62 31.99 -39.92
CA ILE A 12 -12.28 31.11 -41.03
C ILE A 12 -11.45 29.93 -40.52
N LEU A 13 -10.41 30.20 -39.71
CA LEU A 13 -9.60 29.15 -39.09
C LEU A 13 -10.43 28.25 -38.19
N ARG A 14 -11.37 28.77 -37.38
CA ARG A 14 -12.28 27.97 -36.56
C ARG A 14 -13.18 27.08 -37.41
N ARG A 15 -13.69 27.56 -38.54
CA ARG A 15 -14.52 26.79 -39.46
C ARG A 15 -13.72 25.71 -40.18
N LEU A 16 -12.51 26.00 -40.63
CA LEU A 16 -11.60 25.02 -41.23
C LEU A 16 -11.21 23.91 -40.23
N THR A 17 -10.85 24.30 -39.00
CA THR A 17 -10.57 23.34 -37.91
C THR A 17 -11.76 22.42 -37.63
N ARG A 18 -13.00 22.95 -37.60
CA ARG A 18 -14.20 22.15 -37.35
C ARG A 18 -14.48 21.17 -38.51
N ARG A 19 -14.32 21.61 -39.77
CA ARG A 19 -14.48 20.73 -40.94
C ARG A 19 -13.40 19.64 -41.00
N SER A 20 -12.14 19.98 -40.66
CA SER A 20 -11.05 19.03 -40.58
C SER A 20 -11.30 17.97 -39.50
N LEU A 21 -11.90 18.33 -38.38
CA LEU A 21 -12.28 17.36 -37.33
C LEU A 21 -13.43 16.44 -37.77
N GLN A 22 -14.39 16.95 -38.56
CA GLN A 22 -15.52 16.14 -39.01
C GLN A 22 -15.16 15.11 -40.09
N SER A 23 -14.12 15.38 -40.89
CA SER A 23 -13.71 14.45 -41.99
C SER A 23 -13.00 13.21 -41.49
N GLU A 24 -12.44 13.19 -40.27
CA GLU A 24 -11.56 12.13 -39.77
C GLU A 24 -11.97 11.58 -38.39
N LYS A 25 -13.24 11.23 -38.26
CA LYS A 25 -13.83 10.80 -36.95
C LYS A 25 -13.11 9.67 -36.27
N ARG A 26 -12.68 8.63 -37.00
CA ARG A 26 -12.00 7.46 -36.43
C ARG A 26 -10.65 7.81 -35.82
N ARG A 27 -9.84 8.61 -36.50
CA ARG A 27 -8.54 9.05 -36.02
C ARG A 27 -8.68 10.01 -34.83
N ASN A 28 -9.61 10.92 -34.92
CA ASN A 28 -9.89 11.87 -33.83
C ASN A 28 -10.35 11.13 -32.56
N GLY A 29 -11.13 10.05 -32.72
CA GLY A 29 -11.49 9.15 -31.62
C GLY A 29 -10.26 8.54 -30.94
N MET A 30 -9.27 8.07 -31.69
CA MET A 30 -8.02 7.54 -31.12
C MET A 30 -7.24 8.59 -30.32
N VAL A 31 -7.19 9.84 -30.82
CA VAL A 31 -6.55 10.95 -30.07
C VAL A 31 -7.29 11.21 -28.76
N VAL A 32 -8.62 11.28 -28.80
CA VAL A 32 -9.47 11.50 -27.61
C VAL A 32 -9.27 10.39 -26.59
N ILE A 33 -9.28 9.13 -27.03
CA ILE A 33 -9.06 7.97 -26.14
C ILE A 33 -7.66 8.03 -25.50
N ALA A 34 -6.62 8.35 -26.29
CA ALA A 34 -5.26 8.43 -25.75
C ALA A 34 -5.10 9.54 -24.70
N VAL A 35 -5.71 10.71 -24.95
CA VAL A 35 -5.72 11.82 -23.97
C VAL A 35 -6.56 11.44 -22.75
N ALA A 36 -7.73 10.82 -22.97
CA ALA A 36 -8.61 10.38 -21.88
C ALA A 36 -7.93 9.36 -20.96
N LEU A 37 -7.21 8.39 -21.52
CA LEU A 37 -6.46 7.40 -20.72
C LEU A 37 -5.34 8.02 -19.91
N GLY A 38 -4.56 8.94 -20.49
CA GLY A 38 -3.52 9.65 -19.76
C GLY A 38 -4.08 10.53 -18.65
N ALA A 39 -5.18 11.25 -18.92
CA ALA A 39 -5.86 12.09 -17.94
C ALA A 39 -6.55 11.24 -16.85
N PHE A 40 -7.10 10.09 -17.22
CA PHE A 40 -7.70 9.12 -16.32
C PHE A 40 -6.69 8.62 -15.28
N LEU A 41 -5.51 8.14 -15.72
CA LEU A 41 -4.48 7.66 -14.79
C LEU A 41 -3.96 8.76 -13.87
N LEU A 42 -3.79 9.99 -14.38
CA LEU A 42 -3.38 11.13 -13.58
C LEU A 42 -4.44 11.51 -12.53
N CYS A 43 -5.71 11.55 -12.95
CA CYS A 43 -6.82 11.87 -12.06
C CYS A 43 -7.02 10.78 -11.02
N LEU A 44 -6.98 9.52 -11.43
CA LEU A 44 -7.08 8.37 -10.54
C LEU A 44 -5.98 8.39 -9.48
N ALA A 45 -4.72 8.58 -9.87
CA ALA A 45 -3.61 8.70 -8.92
C ALA A 45 -3.79 9.90 -7.97
N GLY A 46 -4.25 11.05 -8.49
CA GLY A 46 -4.53 12.24 -7.69
C GLY A 46 -5.68 12.04 -6.69
N THR A 47 -6.76 11.38 -7.10
CA THR A 47 -7.92 11.11 -6.23
C THR A 47 -7.63 10.03 -5.20
N ILE A 48 -6.88 8.98 -5.55
CA ILE A 48 -6.38 8.00 -4.56
C ILE A 48 -5.49 8.71 -3.53
N GLY A 49 -4.55 9.55 -3.98
CA GLY A 49 -3.72 10.33 -3.06
C GLY A 49 -4.53 11.27 -2.16
N ALA A 50 -5.57 11.91 -2.70
CA ALA A 50 -6.50 12.74 -1.94
C ALA A 50 -7.28 11.94 -0.90
N SER A 51 -7.75 10.74 -1.25
CA SER A 51 -8.45 9.84 -0.33
C SER A 51 -7.53 9.33 0.78
N LEU A 52 -6.30 8.95 0.46
CA LEU A 52 -5.32 8.52 1.47
C LEU A 52 -4.94 9.65 2.42
N LEU A 53 -4.83 10.89 1.93
CA LEU A 53 -4.61 12.06 2.78
C LEU A 53 -5.78 12.29 3.74
N GLN A 54 -7.02 12.11 3.27
CA GLN A 54 -8.20 12.22 4.12
C GLN A 54 -8.26 11.12 5.16
N ILE A 55 -8.06 9.85 4.76
CA ILE A 55 -8.02 8.72 5.69
C ILE A 55 -6.94 8.94 6.77
N ARG A 56 -5.74 9.42 6.35
CA ARG A 56 -4.69 9.81 7.29
C ARG A 56 -5.15 10.90 8.25
N GLN A 57 -5.78 11.96 7.72
CA GLN A 57 -6.30 13.05 8.55
C GLN A 57 -7.34 12.56 9.54
N ASP A 58 -8.22 11.65 9.10
CA ASP A 58 -9.23 11.04 9.97
C ASP A 58 -8.60 10.19 11.07
N GLN A 59 -7.49 9.49 10.78
CA GLN A 59 -6.78 8.67 11.78
C GLN A 59 -6.11 9.46 12.89
N ILE A 60 -5.69 10.71 12.63
CA ILE A 60 -5.09 11.59 13.65
C ILE A 60 -6.12 12.54 14.27
N THR A 61 -7.31 12.69 13.67
CA THR A 61 -8.38 13.51 14.21
C THR A 61 -9.20 12.70 15.19
N ASP A 62 -9.52 13.28 16.34
CA ASP A 62 -10.29 12.62 17.39
C ASP A 62 -9.65 11.27 17.86
N THR A 63 -8.31 11.23 17.94
CA THR A 63 -7.56 10.11 18.51
C THR A 63 -6.67 10.60 19.65
N TYR A 64 -6.11 9.68 20.41
CA TYR A 64 -5.21 10.03 21.52
C TYR A 64 -3.75 10.15 21.05
N GLU A 65 -3.03 11.04 21.65
CA GLU A 65 -1.57 11.17 21.51
C GLU A 65 -0.83 10.36 22.57
N ALA A 66 -1.35 10.38 23.80
CA ALA A 66 -0.71 9.69 24.92
C ALA A 66 -1.69 8.95 25.80
N THR A 67 -1.16 8.03 26.61
CA THR A 67 -1.89 7.25 27.60
C THR A 67 -1.15 7.28 28.92
N TYR A 68 -1.88 7.39 30.01
CA TYR A 68 -1.37 7.19 31.36
C TYR A 68 -1.95 5.90 31.93
N ALA A 69 -1.11 4.93 32.23
CA ALA A 69 -1.50 3.64 32.80
C ALA A 69 -1.26 3.61 34.30
N GLY A 70 -2.14 2.96 35.06
CA GLY A 70 -1.99 2.88 36.52
C GLY A 70 -2.41 4.16 37.22
N VAL A 71 -3.42 4.86 36.70
CA VAL A 71 -3.95 6.10 37.27
C VAL A 71 -5.24 5.85 38.01
N THR A 72 -5.57 6.76 38.94
CA THR A 72 -6.83 6.75 39.70
C THR A 72 -7.89 7.65 39.05
N GLN A 73 -9.13 7.56 39.52
CA GLN A 73 -10.17 8.51 39.10
C GLN A 73 -9.84 9.97 39.49
N ALA A 74 -9.12 10.18 40.59
CA ALA A 74 -8.69 11.51 41.02
C ALA A 74 -7.67 12.08 40.02
N ASP A 75 -6.75 11.27 39.52
CA ASP A 75 -5.76 11.66 38.52
C ASP A 75 -6.44 11.98 37.17
N ILE A 76 -7.43 11.18 36.79
CA ILE A 76 -8.24 11.45 35.58
C ILE A 76 -9.00 12.77 35.71
N ALA A 77 -9.53 13.08 36.90
CA ALA A 77 -10.17 14.36 37.17
C ALA A 77 -9.17 15.53 37.09
N ALA A 78 -7.96 15.35 37.61
CA ALA A 78 -6.90 16.35 37.53
C ALA A 78 -6.46 16.59 36.06
N LEU A 79 -6.34 15.54 35.25
CA LEU A 79 -6.05 15.65 33.81
C LEU A 79 -7.15 16.42 33.06
N LYS A 80 -8.41 16.26 33.42
CA LYS A 80 -9.56 17.00 32.84
C LYS A 80 -9.54 18.50 33.17
N GLU A 81 -8.85 18.91 34.22
CA GLU A 81 -8.70 20.33 34.61
C GLU A 81 -7.54 21.02 33.84
N VAL A 82 -6.69 20.31 33.13
CA VAL A 82 -5.59 20.90 32.33
C VAL A 82 -6.17 21.58 31.08
N PRO A 83 -6.01 22.91 30.91
CA PRO A 83 -6.73 23.64 29.85
C PRO A 83 -6.36 23.24 28.42
N GLU A 84 -5.16 22.74 28.21
CA GLU A 84 -4.63 22.33 26.90
C GLU A 84 -5.16 20.95 26.50
N ILE A 85 -5.60 20.12 27.47
CA ILE A 85 -6.16 18.79 27.19
C ILE A 85 -7.63 18.94 26.80
N ALA A 86 -7.93 18.58 25.57
CA ALA A 86 -9.30 18.67 25.05
C ALA A 86 -10.21 17.57 25.56
N ARG A 87 -9.67 16.34 25.73
CA ARG A 87 -10.42 15.16 26.16
C ARG A 87 -9.54 14.19 26.92
N VAL A 88 -10.15 13.52 27.92
CA VAL A 88 -9.57 12.43 28.67
C VAL A 88 -10.52 11.27 28.65
N GLY A 89 -10.23 10.25 27.87
CA GLY A 89 -10.99 9.01 27.80
C GLY A 89 -10.54 8.02 28.86
N THR A 90 -11.49 7.35 29.52
CA THR A 90 -11.24 6.40 30.60
C THR A 90 -11.45 4.97 30.11
N TYR A 91 -10.45 4.12 30.34
CA TYR A 91 -10.45 2.71 30.01
C TYR A 91 -10.05 1.86 31.20
N TYR A 92 -10.73 0.76 31.46
CA TYR A 92 -10.37 -0.21 32.50
C TYR A 92 -10.69 -1.63 32.01
N VAL A 93 -9.73 -2.54 32.09
CA VAL A 93 -9.92 -3.96 31.79
C VAL A 93 -10.25 -4.68 33.10
N LEU A 94 -11.43 -5.29 33.18
CA LEU A 94 -11.83 -6.10 34.33
C LEU A 94 -11.18 -7.49 34.24
N SER A 95 -11.46 -8.21 33.16
CA SER A 95 -10.86 -9.51 32.87
C SER A 95 -10.94 -9.85 31.38
N THR A 96 -10.11 -10.79 30.96
CA THR A 96 -10.19 -11.42 29.63
C THR A 96 -10.33 -12.92 29.81
N GLU A 97 -11.44 -13.50 29.37
CA GLU A 97 -11.82 -14.88 29.66
C GLU A 97 -12.17 -15.67 28.40
N ASN A 98 -11.84 -16.94 28.40
CA ASN A 98 -12.26 -17.83 27.33
C ASN A 98 -13.64 -18.40 27.59
N SER A 99 -14.57 -18.20 26.66
CA SER A 99 -15.89 -18.80 26.72
C SER A 99 -15.84 -20.27 26.30
N PRO A 100 -16.64 -21.15 26.95
CA PRO A 100 -16.83 -22.52 26.47
C PRO A 100 -17.35 -22.63 25.03
N ARG A 101 -17.88 -21.52 24.47
CA ARG A 101 -18.34 -21.46 23.08
C ARG A 101 -17.21 -21.18 22.07
N GLY A 102 -15.95 -21.07 22.51
CA GLY A 102 -14.79 -20.93 21.65
C GLY A 102 -14.47 -19.50 21.21
N PHE A 103 -14.83 -18.50 22.02
CA PHE A 103 -14.40 -17.12 21.84
C PHE A 103 -13.76 -16.59 23.12
N GLN A 104 -12.93 -15.56 22.98
CA GLN A 104 -12.35 -14.81 24.09
C GLN A 104 -13.18 -13.55 24.34
N ALA A 105 -13.59 -13.30 25.58
CA ALA A 105 -14.31 -12.13 25.99
C ALA A 105 -13.42 -11.23 26.83
N THR A 106 -13.21 -9.98 26.42
CA THR A 106 -12.53 -8.97 27.21
C THR A 106 -13.56 -8.04 27.84
N TYR A 107 -13.76 -8.19 29.15
CA TYR A 107 -14.67 -7.36 29.92
C TYR A 107 -14.00 -6.06 30.30
N LEU A 108 -14.64 -4.95 29.94
CA LEU A 108 -14.02 -3.64 30.11
C LEU A 108 -15.05 -2.56 30.46
N TYR A 109 -14.56 -1.54 31.12
CA TYR A 109 -15.29 -0.29 31.31
C TYR A 109 -14.70 0.81 30.44
N VAL A 110 -15.57 1.57 29.79
CA VAL A 110 -15.18 2.76 29.03
C VAL A 110 -16.16 3.90 29.28
N ASP A 111 -15.64 5.13 29.28
CA ASP A 111 -16.48 6.31 29.32
C ASP A 111 -16.81 6.82 27.90
N GLN A 112 -17.65 7.86 27.85
CA GLN A 112 -18.08 8.42 26.57
C GLN A 112 -16.94 9.18 25.88
N ASP A 113 -16.01 9.77 26.62
CA ASP A 113 -14.86 10.50 26.08
C ASP A 113 -13.88 9.53 25.39
N LEU A 114 -13.76 8.29 25.89
CA LEU A 114 -12.94 7.27 25.26
C LEU A 114 -13.43 6.95 23.84
N LEU A 115 -14.73 6.88 23.62
CA LEU A 115 -15.29 6.60 22.29
C LEU A 115 -14.94 7.66 21.25
N TYR A 116 -14.50 8.85 21.66
CA TYR A 116 -13.95 9.87 20.77
C TYR A 116 -12.45 9.71 20.59
N THR A 117 -11.70 9.54 21.67
CA THR A 117 -10.23 9.40 21.64
C THR A 117 -9.76 8.06 21.12
N PHE A 118 -10.65 7.07 21.06
CA PHE A 118 -10.39 5.70 20.61
C PHE A 118 -11.27 5.29 19.42
N ARG A 119 -11.81 6.26 18.71
CA ARG A 119 -12.87 6.11 17.69
C ARG A 119 -12.57 5.07 16.61
N HIS A 120 -11.30 4.93 16.21
CA HIS A 120 -10.88 3.96 15.19
C HIS A 120 -10.79 2.52 15.69
N GLN A 121 -10.76 2.33 17.01
CA GLN A 121 -10.66 1.00 17.62
C GLN A 121 -11.99 0.60 18.24
N MET A 122 -12.76 1.56 18.78
CA MET A 122 -14.05 1.31 19.39
C MET A 122 -14.99 2.49 19.15
N SER A 123 -16.17 2.25 18.65
CA SER A 123 -17.23 3.25 18.47
C SER A 123 -18.58 2.67 18.88
N LEU A 124 -19.52 3.53 19.24
CA LEU A 124 -20.88 3.11 19.51
C LEU A 124 -21.73 3.30 18.25
N ALA A 125 -22.08 2.21 17.58
CA ALA A 125 -22.89 2.26 16.36
C ALA A 125 -24.37 2.56 16.65
N ARG A 126 -24.91 2.00 17.74
CA ARG A 126 -26.32 2.19 18.16
C ARG A 126 -26.47 2.08 19.68
N GLY A 127 -27.44 2.77 20.23
CA GLY A 127 -27.76 2.67 21.64
C GLY A 127 -26.99 3.60 22.54
N ARG A 128 -26.70 3.18 23.77
CA ARG A 128 -25.94 3.89 24.80
C ARG A 128 -24.96 2.96 25.52
N LEU A 129 -23.98 3.51 26.21
CA LEU A 129 -23.14 2.76 27.13
C LEU A 129 -23.96 2.22 28.32
N PRO A 130 -23.58 1.07 28.90
CA PRO A 130 -24.23 0.47 30.07
C PRO A 130 -24.16 1.39 31.29
N GLN A 131 -25.21 1.43 32.07
CA GLN A 131 -25.31 2.18 33.32
C GLN A 131 -25.69 1.31 34.54
N GLY A 132 -26.34 0.17 34.30
CA GLY A 132 -26.73 -0.79 35.32
C GLY A 132 -25.89 -2.06 35.33
N ASP A 133 -25.90 -2.79 36.42
CA ASP A 133 -25.04 -3.99 36.64
C ASP A 133 -25.31 -5.14 35.67
N HIS A 134 -26.53 -5.24 35.14
CA HIS A 134 -26.92 -6.26 34.16
C HIS A 134 -27.13 -5.68 32.76
N GLU A 135 -26.45 -4.60 32.44
CA GLU A 135 -26.43 -4.01 31.12
C GLU A 135 -25.06 -4.25 30.45
N VAL A 136 -25.08 -4.45 29.12
CA VAL A 136 -23.86 -4.69 28.35
C VAL A 136 -23.94 -4.01 26.99
N ALA A 137 -22.80 -3.52 26.49
CA ALA A 137 -22.63 -3.15 25.07
C ALA A 137 -21.69 -4.13 24.39
N LEU A 138 -22.11 -4.62 23.23
CA LEU A 138 -21.47 -5.74 22.51
C LEU A 138 -21.23 -5.41 21.04
N GLY A 139 -20.23 -6.03 20.45
CA GLY A 139 -19.96 -5.94 19.01
C GLY A 139 -21.09 -6.55 18.17
N ALA A 140 -21.40 -5.93 17.04
CA ALA A 140 -22.40 -6.42 16.09
C ALA A 140 -22.09 -7.85 15.61
N ASP A 141 -20.82 -8.19 15.45
CA ASP A 141 -20.34 -9.48 14.99
C ASP A 141 -20.59 -10.57 16.05
N TRP A 142 -20.31 -10.26 17.31
CA TRP A 142 -20.59 -11.18 18.41
C TRP A 142 -22.09 -11.47 18.51
N LEU A 143 -22.93 -10.40 18.42
CA LEU A 143 -24.39 -10.54 18.44
C LEU A 143 -24.90 -11.42 17.30
N ALA A 144 -24.34 -11.27 16.11
CA ALA A 144 -24.69 -12.08 14.95
C ALA A 144 -24.28 -13.55 15.12
N GLN A 145 -23.08 -13.81 15.63
CA GLN A 145 -22.48 -15.14 15.68
C GLN A 145 -22.94 -15.95 16.90
N TYR A 146 -23.05 -15.32 18.08
CA TYR A 146 -23.27 -16.03 19.35
C TYR A 146 -24.63 -15.72 20.03
N ALA A 147 -25.35 -14.72 19.54
CA ALA A 147 -26.65 -14.31 20.10
C ALA A 147 -27.79 -14.27 19.06
N ASN A 148 -27.70 -15.04 17.98
CA ASN A 148 -28.70 -15.12 16.91
C ASN A 148 -29.16 -13.77 16.34
N GLY A 149 -28.31 -12.76 16.35
CA GLY A 149 -28.63 -11.43 15.88
C GLY A 149 -29.48 -10.59 16.83
N ALA A 150 -29.37 -10.82 18.14
CA ALA A 150 -30.03 -10.01 19.17
C ALA A 150 -29.73 -8.52 18.97
N GLY A 151 -30.73 -7.68 19.21
CA GLY A 151 -30.68 -6.23 19.04
C GLY A 151 -30.72 -5.47 20.37
N LEU A 152 -30.85 -4.13 20.26
CA LEU A 152 -31.00 -3.28 21.44
C LEU A 152 -32.25 -3.62 22.24
N GLY A 153 -32.08 -3.77 23.55
CA GLY A 153 -33.16 -4.13 24.51
C GLY A 153 -33.37 -5.63 24.65
N ASP A 154 -32.76 -6.46 23.80
CA ASP A 154 -32.83 -7.90 23.95
C ASP A 154 -31.90 -8.37 25.08
N THR A 155 -32.19 -9.57 25.61
CA THR A 155 -31.34 -10.19 26.61
C THR A 155 -30.42 -11.22 26.01
N VAL A 156 -29.15 -11.20 26.43
CA VAL A 156 -28.12 -12.18 26.05
C VAL A 156 -27.60 -12.89 27.29
N THR A 157 -27.18 -14.13 27.12
CA THR A 157 -26.53 -14.89 28.20
C THR A 157 -25.01 -14.88 27.96
N LEU A 158 -24.28 -14.37 28.93
CA LEU A 158 -22.84 -14.52 29.03
C LEU A 158 -22.55 -15.77 29.86
N ASP A 159 -21.50 -16.51 29.49
CA ASP A 159 -21.16 -17.84 30.04
C ASP A 159 -19.64 -18.01 30.25
N THR A 160 -19.01 -16.94 30.69
CA THR A 160 -17.61 -16.97 31.10
C THR A 160 -17.46 -17.23 32.60
N PRO A 161 -16.29 -17.67 33.07
CA PRO A 161 -16.09 -18.03 34.48
C PRO A 161 -16.49 -16.97 35.49
N SER A 162 -16.13 -15.73 35.27
CA SER A 162 -16.42 -14.60 36.19
C SER A 162 -17.69 -13.87 35.86
N PHE A 163 -18.13 -13.87 34.59
CA PHE A 163 -19.36 -13.20 34.15
C PHE A 163 -20.31 -14.20 33.52
N SER A 164 -21.08 -14.85 34.36
CA SER A 164 -22.19 -15.74 33.96
C SER A 164 -23.52 -15.15 34.34
N GLY A 165 -24.44 -15.04 33.37
CA GLY A 165 -25.76 -14.48 33.66
C GLY A 165 -26.47 -13.89 32.46
N THR A 166 -27.61 -13.28 32.69
CA THR A 166 -28.41 -12.64 31.64
C THR A 166 -28.22 -11.13 31.71
N TYR A 167 -27.84 -10.55 30.59
CA TYR A 167 -27.57 -9.12 30.42
C TYR A 167 -28.49 -8.53 29.36
N VAL A 168 -28.85 -7.26 29.51
CA VAL A 168 -29.63 -6.48 28.52
C VAL A 168 -28.65 -5.75 27.60
N VAL A 169 -28.83 -5.90 26.31
CA VAL A 169 -28.01 -5.19 25.31
C VAL A 169 -28.46 -3.73 25.23
N THR A 170 -27.68 -2.79 25.73
CA THR A 170 -27.94 -1.35 25.70
C THR A 170 -27.20 -0.61 24.63
N GLY A 171 -26.10 -1.18 24.13
CA GLY A 171 -25.28 -0.63 23.07
C GLY A 171 -24.81 -1.69 22.09
N ILE A 172 -24.70 -1.29 20.83
CA ILE A 172 -24.06 -2.08 19.79
C ILE A 172 -22.79 -1.34 19.37
N LEU A 173 -21.66 -1.96 19.60
CA LEU A 173 -20.36 -1.42 19.23
C LEU A 173 -20.15 -1.60 17.72
N GLY A 174 -19.73 -0.53 17.06
CA GLY A 174 -19.19 -0.56 15.72
C GLY A 174 -17.68 -0.79 15.86
N GLN A 175 -17.26 -2.00 15.66
CA GLN A 175 -15.87 -2.36 15.68
C GLN A 175 -15.44 -2.74 14.27
N GLU A 176 -14.30 -2.22 13.82
CA GLU A 176 -13.55 -2.91 12.78
C GLU A 176 -12.86 -4.07 13.50
N THR A 177 -13.46 -5.25 13.42
CA THR A 177 -12.97 -6.47 14.06
C THR A 177 -11.50 -6.68 13.72
N ALA A 178 -10.64 -6.54 14.72
CA ALA A 178 -9.36 -7.22 14.67
C ALA A 178 -9.70 -8.69 14.50
N ALA A 179 -9.26 -9.29 13.41
CA ALA A 179 -9.54 -10.68 13.09
C ALA A 179 -8.95 -11.58 14.16
N GLY A 180 -9.79 -12.02 15.05
CA GLY A 180 -9.49 -12.89 16.17
C GLY A 180 -10.78 -13.23 16.89
N ALA A 181 -10.82 -14.33 17.62
CA ALA A 181 -11.97 -14.71 18.42
C ALA A 181 -12.12 -13.90 19.72
N GLU A 182 -11.52 -12.69 19.79
CA GLU A 182 -11.56 -11.80 20.95
C GLU A 182 -12.62 -10.71 20.76
N PHE A 183 -13.56 -10.62 21.71
CA PHE A 183 -14.68 -9.71 21.66
C PHE A 183 -14.73 -8.81 22.90
N PRO A 184 -14.72 -7.48 22.75
CA PRO A 184 -14.90 -6.56 23.83
C PRO A 184 -16.35 -6.59 24.34
N MET A 185 -16.51 -6.66 25.65
CA MET A 185 -17.77 -6.64 26.37
C MET A 185 -17.76 -5.48 27.34
N VAL A 186 -18.40 -4.37 26.94
CA VAL A 186 -18.42 -3.16 27.76
C VAL A 186 -19.46 -3.29 28.85
N LEU A 187 -19.02 -3.11 30.09
CA LEU A 187 -19.84 -3.13 31.30
C LEU A 187 -19.99 -1.71 31.87
N SER A 188 -20.92 -1.58 32.87
CA SER A 188 -21.13 -0.32 33.56
C SER A 188 -20.06 -0.04 34.62
N HIS A 189 -19.94 1.22 35.08
CA HIS A 189 -19.09 1.59 36.20
C HIS A 189 -19.51 0.89 37.50
N ALA A 190 -20.81 0.68 37.71
CA ALA A 190 -21.30 -0.03 38.87
C ALA A 190 -20.83 -1.49 38.91
N ALA A 191 -20.83 -2.16 37.75
CA ALA A 191 -20.27 -3.51 37.62
C ALA A 191 -18.75 -3.55 37.91
N LEU A 192 -18.03 -2.49 37.54
CA LEU A 192 -16.59 -2.34 37.83
C LEU A 192 -16.37 -2.18 39.36
N GLU A 193 -17.10 -1.28 40.03
CA GLU A 193 -16.96 -1.08 41.49
C GLU A 193 -17.36 -2.33 42.29
N GLY A 194 -18.25 -3.16 41.76
CA GLY A 194 -18.67 -4.44 42.36
C GLY A 194 -17.68 -5.58 42.09
N TRP A 195 -16.65 -5.38 41.28
CA TRP A 195 -15.70 -6.42 40.93
C TRP A 195 -14.75 -6.74 42.09
N ALA A 196 -14.55 -8.04 42.36
CA ALA A 196 -13.78 -8.46 43.55
C ALA A 196 -12.28 -8.05 43.48
N ASP A 197 -11.72 -8.00 42.27
CA ASP A 197 -10.33 -7.65 42.04
C ASP A 197 -10.16 -6.19 41.53
N TYR A 198 -11.14 -5.31 41.87
CA TYR A 198 -11.07 -3.90 41.48
C TYR A 198 -9.88 -3.18 42.13
N ASP A 199 -9.00 -2.66 41.30
CA ASP A 199 -7.89 -1.80 41.71
C ASP A 199 -8.20 -0.33 41.37
N PRO A 200 -8.32 0.57 42.39
CA PRO A 200 -8.54 2.01 42.14
C PRO A 200 -7.47 2.68 41.26
N ALA A 201 -6.26 2.10 41.16
CA ALA A 201 -5.17 2.57 40.29
C ALA A 201 -5.05 1.78 39.00
N GLY A 202 -6.06 0.96 38.64
CA GLY A 202 -6.04 0.13 37.43
C GLY A 202 -6.53 0.83 36.15
N TYR A 203 -6.81 2.14 36.19
CA TYR A 203 -7.30 2.86 35.00
C TYR A 203 -6.18 3.21 34.00
N LEU A 204 -6.59 3.25 32.74
CA LEU A 204 -5.84 3.88 31.65
C LEU A 204 -6.55 5.15 31.21
N ALA A 205 -5.87 6.27 31.21
CA ALA A 205 -6.36 7.53 30.70
C ALA A 205 -5.80 7.77 29.30
N TYR A 206 -6.67 7.90 28.30
CA TYR A 206 -6.33 8.26 26.93
C TYR A 206 -6.54 9.75 26.73
N VAL A 207 -5.49 10.47 26.44
CA VAL A 207 -5.50 11.95 26.40
C VAL A 207 -5.36 12.49 25.00
N HIS A 208 -6.09 13.57 24.72
CA HIS A 208 -6.08 14.28 23.44
C HIS A 208 -5.93 15.78 23.64
N LEU A 209 -5.01 16.40 22.93
CA LEU A 209 -4.64 17.81 23.02
C LEU A 209 -5.51 18.70 22.13
N ALA A 210 -5.84 19.88 22.60
CA ALA A 210 -6.50 20.89 21.78
C ALA A 210 -5.47 21.54 20.83
N GLY A 211 -5.72 21.45 19.50
CA GLY A 211 -4.86 22.10 18.51
C GLY A 211 -3.51 21.38 18.28
N ASP A 212 -3.45 20.10 18.53
CA ASP A 212 -2.34 19.17 18.31
C ASP A 212 -1.68 19.34 16.93
N GLN A 213 -2.48 19.56 15.88
CA GLN A 213 -2.02 19.68 14.48
C GLN A 213 -1.08 20.86 14.21
N ALA A 214 -1.04 21.85 15.11
CA ALA A 214 -0.16 23.01 15.01
C ALA A 214 1.20 22.79 15.73
N LEU A 215 1.34 21.73 16.51
CA LEU A 215 2.52 21.43 17.32
C LEU A 215 3.42 20.40 16.59
N SER A 216 4.70 20.40 16.91
CA SER A 216 5.58 19.30 16.49
C SER A 216 5.41 18.08 17.39
N ALA A 217 5.76 16.90 16.89
CA ALA A 217 5.73 15.66 17.68
C ALA A 217 6.50 15.81 18.99
N GLU A 218 7.70 16.38 18.94
CA GLU A 218 8.56 16.62 20.12
C GLU A 218 7.89 17.57 21.14
N ALA A 219 7.15 18.58 20.67
CA ALA A 219 6.44 19.52 21.55
C ALA A 219 5.25 18.85 22.25
N ILE A 220 4.55 17.95 21.57
CA ILE A 220 3.44 17.15 22.13
C ILE A 220 3.99 16.18 23.19
N GLU A 221 5.07 15.48 22.88
CA GLU A 221 5.71 14.56 23.85
C GLU A 221 6.22 15.31 25.08
N ALA A 222 6.90 16.45 24.89
CA ALA A 222 7.40 17.27 25.99
C ALA A 222 6.25 17.77 26.87
N PHE A 223 5.12 18.19 26.28
CA PHE A 223 3.94 18.62 27.02
C PHE A 223 3.41 17.51 27.94
N TYR A 224 3.21 16.29 27.41
CA TYR A 224 2.66 15.20 28.22
C TYR A 224 3.64 14.72 29.30
N ARG A 225 4.95 14.74 29.05
CA ARG A 225 5.95 14.45 30.09
C ARG A 225 5.92 15.49 31.21
N GLN A 226 5.88 16.78 30.87
CA GLN A 226 5.73 17.86 31.82
C GLN A 226 4.43 17.73 32.62
N THR A 227 3.31 17.42 32.01
CA THR A 227 2.03 17.19 32.68
C THR A 227 2.11 16.01 33.66
N ALA A 228 2.85 14.95 33.33
CA ALA A 228 3.09 13.84 34.23
C ALA A 228 3.89 14.26 35.46
N GLU A 229 4.93 15.06 35.28
CA GLU A 229 5.72 15.60 36.41
C GLU A 229 4.90 16.55 37.29
N ASP A 230 4.11 17.45 36.69
CA ASP A 230 3.31 18.45 37.40
C ASP A 230 2.19 17.83 38.24
N LEU A 231 1.62 16.71 37.79
CA LEU A 231 0.52 16.01 38.46
C LEU A 231 0.93 14.71 39.16
N ASP A 232 2.24 14.43 39.28
CA ASP A 232 2.79 13.19 39.88
C ASP A 232 2.17 11.91 39.26
N LEU A 233 2.01 11.90 37.92
CA LEU A 233 1.47 10.79 37.16
C LEU A 233 2.54 9.84 36.65
N PRO A 234 2.19 8.59 36.32
CA PRO A 234 3.09 7.68 35.65
C PRO A 234 3.56 8.26 34.29
N VAL A 235 4.70 7.78 33.80
CA VAL A 235 5.25 8.20 32.49
C VAL A 235 4.25 7.89 31.37
N PRO A 236 3.94 8.86 30.51
CA PRO A 236 2.97 8.66 29.44
C PRO A 236 3.48 7.66 28.38
N GLY A 237 2.63 6.73 27.98
CA GLY A 237 2.81 5.93 26.78
C GLY A 237 2.34 6.74 25.55
N PHE A 238 3.11 6.74 24.47
CA PHE A 238 2.77 7.52 23.28
C PHE A 238 2.17 6.66 22.18
N SER A 239 1.18 7.19 21.45
CA SER A 239 0.50 6.53 20.34
C SER A 239 1.40 6.42 19.11
N ASN A 240 1.94 5.25 18.83
CA ASN A 240 2.73 5.00 17.64
C ASN A 240 1.97 5.31 16.34
N VAL A 241 0.64 5.10 16.32
CA VAL A 241 -0.20 5.40 15.16
C VAL A 241 -0.30 6.89 14.95
N TYR A 242 -0.62 7.66 16.01
CA TYR A 242 -0.71 9.11 15.92
C TYR A 242 0.61 9.73 15.46
N PHE A 243 1.73 9.45 16.14
CA PHE A 243 3.01 10.05 15.82
C PHE A 243 3.55 9.66 14.44
N ARG A 244 3.31 8.43 13.99
CA ARG A 244 3.64 7.98 12.63
C ARG A 244 2.96 8.84 11.56
N TYR A 245 1.70 9.21 11.75
CA TYR A 245 0.94 10.00 10.78
C TYR A 245 1.07 11.50 10.99
N HIS A 246 1.34 11.93 12.20
CA HIS A 246 1.55 13.34 12.54
C HIS A 246 2.90 13.85 12.01
N ASP A 247 3.94 13.04 12.05
CA ASP A 247 5.27 13.43 11.57
C ASP A 247 5.30 13.60 10.03
N SER A 248 5.99 14.67 9.61
CA SER A 248 6.24 14.98 8.19
C SER A 248 7.21 13.99 7.51
N SER A 249 7.86 13.10 8.26
CA SER A 249 8.76 12.06 7.72
C SER A 249 8.04 11.15 6.75
N TYR A 250 6.81 10.75 7.04
CA TYR A 250 5.97 9.95 6.14
C TYR A 250 5.80 10.61 4.76
N LEU A 251 5.49 11.90 4.71
CA LEU A 251 5.38 12.63 3.44
C LEU A 251 6.72 12.71 2.71
N ARG A 252 7.83 12.86 3.44
CA ARG A 252 9.18 12.91 2.87
C ARG A 252 9.57 11.58 2.22
N GLU A 253 9.13 10.46 2.75
CA GLU A 253 9.36 9.13 2.19
C GLU A 253 8.46 8.82 1.00
N VAL A 254 7.16 9.15 1.07
CA VAL A 254 6.17 8.85 0.02
C VAL A 254 6.30 9.78 -1.19
N LEU A 255 6.64 11.05 -0.97
CA LEU A 255 6.68 12.07 -2.04
C LEU A 255 7.60 11.71 -3.21
N PRO A 256 8.84 11.23 -3.03
CA PRO A 256 9.69 10.81 -4.14
C PRO A 256 9.07 9.68 -4.98
N MET A 257 8.44 8.72 -4.34
CA MET A 257 7.74 7.61 -5.01
C MET A 257 6.61 8.13 -5.89
N VAL A 258 5.74 8.98 -5.35
CA VAL A 258 4.61 9.59 -6.07
C VAL A 258 5.11 10.45 -7.24
N LEU A 259 6.19 11.22 -7.05
CA LEU A 259 6.79 12.04 -8.10
C LEU A 259 7.38 11.17 -9.23
N VAL A 260 8.05 10.08 -8.93
CA VAL A 260 8.62 9.16 -9.93
C VAL A 260 7.50 8.50 -10.74
N LEU A 261 6.50 7.92 -10.08
CA LEU A 261 5.37 7.27 -10.76
C LEU A 261 4.55 8.29 -11.58
N GLY A 262 4.29 9.46 -11.01
CA GLY A 262 3.62 10.56 -11.71
C GLY A 262 4.39 11.04 -12.95
N ALA A 263 5.70 11.18 -12.85
CA ALA A 263 6.56 11.55 -13.98
C ALA A 263 6.54 10.48 -15.09
N LEU A 264 6.51 9.20 -14.74
CA LEU A 264 6.38 8.10 -15.70
C LEU A 264 5.04 8.17 -16.45
N VAL A 265 3.93 8.39 -15.75
CA VAL A 265 2.59 8.54 -16.36
C VAL A 265 2.56 9.75 -17.29
N LEU A 266 3.10 10.90 -16.87
CA LEU A 266 3.19 12.12 -17.67
C LEU A 266 4.05 11.94 -18.92
N ALA A 267 5.23 11.38 -18.78
CA ALA A 267 6.14 11.14 -19.89
C ALA A 267 5.50 10.21 -20.92
N GLY A 268 4.88 9.14 -20.47
CA GLY A 268 4.21 8.19 -21.33
C GLY A 268 2.99 8.77 -22.04
N GLY A 269 2.11 9.44 -21.32
CA GLY A 269 0.97 10.13 -21.91
C GLY A 269 1.39 11.16 -22.96
N CYS A 270 2.44 11.94 -22.68
CA CYS A 270 3.02 12.87 -23.64
C CYS A 270 3.54 12.18 -24.90
N LEU A 271 4.27 11.06 -24.75
CA LEU A 271 4.81 10.28 -25.88
C LEU A 271 3.69 9.69 -26.75
N VAL A 272 2.63 9.13 -26.15
CA VAL A 272 1.48 8.58 -26.88
C VAL A 272 0.78 9.67 -27.66
N ILE A 273 0.42 10.78 -27.02
CA ILE A 273 -0.27 11.90 -27.69
C ILE A 273 0.62 12.47 -28.80
N GLN A 274 1.92 12.68 -28.55
CA GLN A 274 2.86 13.19 -29.54
C GLN A 274 2.96 12.27 -30.76
N SER A 275 3.00 10.94 -30.56
CA SER A 275 3.09 9.96 -31.65
C SER A 275 1.87 10.03 -32.55
N ILE A 276 0.66 10.08 -31.98
CA ILE A 276 -0.59 10.15 -32.75
C ILE A 276 -0.71 11.47 -33.51
N PHE A 277 -0.40 12.61 -32.89
CA PHE A 277 -0.41 13.90 -33.57
C PHE A 277 0.63 14.00 -34.68
N ARG A 278 1.81 13.42 -34.49
CA ARG A 278 2.86 13.39 -35.53
C ARG A 278 2.36 12.67 -36.78
N ILE A 279 1.70 11.51 -36.61
CA ILE A 279 1.13 10.73 -37.72
C ILE A 279 -0.03 11.53 -38.37
N SER A 280 -0.93 12.07 -37.54
CA SER A 280 -2.04 12.89 -38.00
C SER A 280 -1.60 14.06 -38.90
N ILE A 281 -0.47 14.69 -38.57
CA ILE A 281 0.04 15.82 -39.31
C ILE A 281 0.73 15.37 -40.59
N GLN A 282 1.46 14.24 -40.58
CA GLN A 282 2.07 13.69 -41.78
C GLN A 282 1.05 13.42 -42.86
N ASP A 283 -0.14 12.91 -42.52
CA ASP A 283 -1.22 12.67 -43.49
C ASP A 283 -1.80 13.98 -44.05
N LYS A 284 -1.77 15.08 -43.28
CA LYS A 284 -2.32 16.39 -43.67
C LYS A 284 -1.30 17.34 -44.31
N ILE A 285 -0.03 16.96 -44.46
CA ILE A 285 1.01 17.83 -44.98
C ILE A 285 0.63 18.41 -46.34
N GLN A 286 0.08 17.59 -47.26
CA GLN A 286 -0.34 18.07 -48.56
C GLN A 286 -1.50 19.09 -48.47
N SER A 287 -2.51 18.83 -47.62
CA SER A 287 -3.61 19.76 -47.39
C SER A 287 -3.11 21.09 -46.77
N TYR A 288 -2.14 21.01 -45.85
CA TYR A 288 -1.51 22.23 -45.34
C TYR A 288 -0.68 22.97 -46.40
N GLY A 289 -0.02 22.20 -47.32
CA GLY A 289 0.66 22.76 -48.49
C GLY A 289 -0.29 23.52 -49.40
N GLN A 290 -1.43 22.93 -49.73
CA GLN A 290 -2.49 23.58 -50.54
C GLN A 290 -3.01 24.85 -49.87
N LEU A 291 -3.23 24.84 -48.55
CA LEU A 291 -3.64 26.06 -47.82
C LEU A 291 -2.53 27.15 -47.86
N ARG A 292 -1.27 26.77 -47.83
CA ARG A 292 -0.15 27.71 -47.99
C ARG A 292 -0.02 28.28 -49.41
N THR A 293 -0.32 27.51 -50.45
CA THR A 293 -0.37 28.03 -51.81
C THR A 293 -1.51 29.04 -52.03
N LEU A 294 -2.60 28.86 -51.23
CA LEU A 294 -3.75 29.80 -51.17
C LEU A 294 -3.48 31.01 -50.28
N GLY A 295 -2.24 31.21 -49.77
CA GLY A 295 -1.84 32.36 -48.99
C GLY A 295 -1.89 32.19 -47.46
N ALA A 296 -2.14 30.99 -46.91
CA ALA A 296 -2.11 30.79 -45.48
C ALA A 296 -0.68 30.93 -44.92
N THR A 297 -0.54 31.68 -43.82
CA THR A 297 0.77 31.90 -43.15
C THR A 297 1.15 30.73 -42.26
N ALA A 298 2.43 30.53 -41.97
CA ALA A 298 2.91 29.52 -41.02
C ALA A 298 2.28 29.68 -39.61
N ARG A 299 1.99 30.92 -39.19
CA ARG A 299 1.27 31.19 -37.91
C ARG A 299 -0.16 30.69 -37.95
N GLN A 300 -0.84 30.84 -39.09
CA GLN A 300 -2.22 30.37 -39.25
C GLN A 300 -2.28 28.85 -39.23
N ILE A 301 -1.38 28.14 -39.93
CA ILE A 301 -1.27 26.65 -39.86
C ILE A 301 -1.01 26.20 -38.41
N ARG A 302 -0.05 26.84 -37.73
CA ARG A 302 0.24 26.51 -36.34
C ARG A 302 -0.98 26.70 -35.41
N ARG A 303 -1.72 27.81 -35.57
CA ARG A 303 -2.96 28.07 -34.80
C ARG A 303 -4.04 27.04 -35.11
N MET A 304 -4.16 26.56 -36.34
CA MET A 304 -5.11 25.54 -36.74
C MET A 304 -4.80 24.20 -36.06
N VAL A 305 -3.53 23.74 -36.09
CA VAL A 305 -3.09 22.50 -35.44
C VAL A 305 -3.25 22.57 -33.91
N HIS A 306 -2.90 23.70 -33.29
CA HIS A 306 -3.14 23.90 -31.85
C HIS A 306 -4.65 23.95 -31.54
N GLY A 307 -5.48 24.47 -32.44
CA GLY A 307 -6.94 24.48 -32.31
C GLY A 307 -7.54 23.08 -32.35
N GLU A 308 -7.06 22.23 -33.28
CA GLU A 308 -7.43 20.80 -33.33
C GLU A 308 -6.99 20.09 -32.03
N GLY A 309 -5.72 20.24 -31.64
CA GLY A 309 -5.17 19.63 -30.42
C GLY A 309 -5.91 20.07 -29.17
N ARG A 310 -6.29 21.35 -29.07
CA ARG A 310 -7.01 21.87 -27.91
C ARG A 310 -8.41 21.28 -27.81
N ARG A 311 -9.15 21.14 -28.93
CA ARG A 311 -10.50 20.57 -28.92
C ARG A 311 -10.52 19.08 -28.63
N LEU A 312 -9.65 18.31 -29.29
CA LEU A 312 -9.54 16.88 -29.03
C LEU A 312 -9.00 16.62 -27.63
N GLY A 313 -8.00 17.43 -27.23
CA GLY A 313 -7.42 17.36 -25.92
C GLY A 313 -8.41 17.70 -24.80
N SER A 314 -9.23 18.74 -24.94
CA SER A 314 -10.22 19.09 -23.92
C SER A 314 -11.31 18.04 -23.78
N LEU A 315 -11.76 17.43 -24.87
CA LEU A 315 -12.73 16.32 -24.82
C LEU A 315 -12.16 15.09 -24.12
N GLY A 316 -10.92 14.70 -24.48
CA GLY A 316 -10.26 13.57 -23.85
C GLY A 316 -9.94 13.85 -22.38
N LEU A 317 -9.44 15.05 -22.06
CA LEU A 317 -9.12 15.47 -20.70
C LEU A 317 -10.36 15.42 -19.79
N LEU A 318 -11.48 15.98 -20.26
CA LEU A 318 -12.74 15.97 -19.51
C LEU A 318 -13.24 14.55 -19.27
N ALA A 319 -13.25 13.70 -20.32
CA ALA A 319 -13.67 12.32 -20.19
C ALA A 319 -12.76 11.53 -19.21
N GLY A 320 -11.44 11.72 -19.31
CA GLY A 320 -10.47 11.06 -18.42
C GLY A 320 -10.61 11.50 -16.97
N VAL A 321 -10.79 12.82 -16.74
CA VAL A 321 -10.98 13.37 -15.38
C VAL A 321 -12.27 12.84 -14.75
N VAL A 322 -13.38 12.85 -15.49
CA VAL A 322 -14.66 12.34 -14.95
C VAL A 322 -14.56 10.86 -14.61
N LEU A 323 -14.00 10.03 -15.51
CA LEU A 323 -13.83 8.60 -15.24
C LEU A 323 -12.86 8.35 -14.09
N GLY A 324 -11.72 9.07 -14.04
CA GLY A 324 -10.74 8.93 -12.98
C GLY A 324 -11.28 9.31 -11.59
N ALA A 325 -12.06 10.40 -11.53
CA ALA A 325 -12.68 10.82 -10.28
C ALA A 325 -13.77 9.84 -9.80
N LEU A 326 -14.58 9.30 -10.72
CA LEU A 326 -15.61 8.30 -10.38
C LEU A 326 -14.99 6.98 -9.90
N VAL A 327 -13.94 6.50 -10.56
CA VAL A 327 -13.26 5.26 -10.15
C VAL A 327 -12.53 5.48 -8.83
N GLY A 328 -11.84 6.61 -8.63
CA GLY A 328 -11.18 6.93 -7.36
C GLY A 328 -12.15 6.99 -6.18
N LEU A 329 -13.33 7.59 -6.39
CA LEU A 329 -14.41 7.62 -5.39
C LEU A 329 -14.97 6.21 -5.10
N ALA A 330 -15.10 5.37 -6.12
CA ALA A 330 -15.60 4.00 -5.96
C ALA A 330 -14.61 3.11 -5.21
N LEU A 331 -13.30 3.31 -5.39
CA LEU A 331 -12.25 2.56 -4.71
C LEU A 331 -12.09 2.96 -3.23
N PHE A 332 -12.18 4.26 -2.94
CA PHE A 332 -11.98 4.81 -1.58
C PHE A 332 -13.11 5.77 -1.18
N PRO A 333 -14.34 5.27 -1.00
CA PRO A 333 -15.47 6.13 -0.67
C PRO A 333 -15.33 6.79 0.71
N GLN A 334 -14.68 6.13 1.66
CA GLN A 334 -14.44 6.63 3.02
C GLN A 334 -13.46 7.82 3.03
N GLY A 335 -12.51 7.85 2.08
CA GLY A 335 -11.54 8.94 1.95
C GLY A 335 -12.02 10.13 1.11
N PHE A 336 -13.32 10.28 0.88
CA PHE A 336 -13.84 11.39 0.07
C PHE A 336 -13.86 12.69 0.85
N HIS A 337 -13.05 13.67 0.41
CA HIS A 337 -13.12 15.04 0.88
C HIS A 337 -13.27 16.00 -0.30
N PRO A 338 -14.33 16.84 -0.34
CA PRO A 338 -14.64 17.67 -1.52
C PRO A 338 -13.50 18.59 -1.95
N LEU A 339 -12.78 19.20 -0.99
CA LEU A 339 -11.68 20.11 -1.28
C LEU A 339 -10.46 19.40 -1.86
N TYR A 340 -10.07 18.25 -1.31
CA TYR A 340 -8.94 17.46 -1.79
C TYR A 340 -9.22 16.88 -3.18
N TYR A 341 -10.44 16.41 -3.42
CA TYR A 341 -10.86 15.96 -4.75
C TYR A 341 -10.88 17.10 -5.77
N ALA A 342 -11.41 18.25 -5.39
CA ALA A 342 -11.41 19.43 -6.27
C ALA A 342 -9.97 19.88 -6.61
N ALA A 343 -9.05 19.85 -5.63
CA ALA A 343 -7.64 20.13 -5.84
C ALA A 343 -6.98 19.11 -6.78
N ALA A 344 -7.21 17.81 -6.58
CA ALA A 344 -6.69 16.73 -7.43
C ALA A 344 -7.20 16.87 -8.88
N ILE A 345 -8.48 17.17 -9.07
CA ILE A 345 -9.09 17.45 -10.37
C ILE A 345 -8.46 18.69 -11.02
N LEU A 346 -8.32 19.77 -10.29
CA LEU A 346 -7.71 21.01 -10.80
C LEU A 346 -6.25 20.79 -11.22
N VAL A 347 -5.46 20.12 -10.40
CA VAL A 347 -4.07 19.75 -10.70
C VAL A 347 -4.02 18.88 -11.96
N THR A 348 -4.90 17.88 -12.08
CA THR A 348 -5.01 17.04 -13.28
C THR A 348 -5.37 17.84 -14.53
N LEU A 349 -6.29 18.80 -14.44
CA LEU A 349 -6.66 19.67 -15.56
C LEU A 349 -5.49 20.54 -16.01
N VAL A 350 -4.73 21.12 -15.09
CA VAL A 350 -3.56 21.94 -15.37
C VAL A 350 -2.43 21.11 -15.98
N ILE A 351 -2.05 20.02 -15.34
CA ILE A 351 -0.97 19.14 -15.80
C ILE A 351 -1.35 18.45 -17.11
N GLY A 352 -2.56 17.89 -17.21
CA GLY A 352 -3.05 17.25 -18.43
C GLY A 352 -3.20 18.22 -19.59
N GLY A 353 -3.68 19.45 -19.32
CA GLY A 353 -3.71 20.54 -20.31
C GLY A 353 -2.32 20.94 -20.80
N GLY A 354 -1.35 21.03 -19.88
CA GLY A 354 0.07 21.25 -20.19
C GLY A 354 0.66 20.11 -21.02
N MET A 355 0.36 18.86 -20.67
CA MET A 355 0.79 17.66 -21.41
C MET A 355 0.28 17.69 -22.86
N VAL A 356 -1.00 17.99 -23.08
CA VAL A 356 -1.57 18.12 -24.44
C VAL A 356 -0.89 19.26 -25.19
N ALA A 357 -0.69 20.41 -24.58
CA ALA A 357 -0.05 21.56 -25.20
C ALA A 357 1.41 21.26 -25.62
N LEU A 358 2.17 20.57 -24.77
CA LEU A 358 3.53 20.14 -25.05
C LEU A 358 3.58 19.07 -26.16
N ALA A 359 2.67 18.09 -26.11
CA ALA A 359 2.60 17.02 -27.10
C ALA A 359 2.30 17.54 -28.51
N VAL A 360 1.43 18.56 -28.63
CA VAL A 360 1.05 19.18 -29.91
C VAL A 360 2.10 20.16 -30.42
N ARG A 361 2.98 20.72 -29.58
CA ARG A 361 3.92 21.79 -29.93
C ARG A 361 4.92 21.40 -31.03
N LYS A 362 5.56 20.22 -30.94
CA LYS A 362 6.52 19.75 -31.95
C LYS A 362 5.80 19.43 -33.27
N PRO A 363 4.71 18.65 -33.31
CA PRO A 363 3.95 18.40 -34.54
C PRO A 363 3.48 19.69 -35.24
N ALA A 364 2.95 20.67 -34.49
CA ALA A 364 2.52 21.94 -35.01
C ALA A 364 3.67 22.78 -35.65
N LYS A 365 4.90 22.67 -35.07
CA LYS A 365 6.09 23.30 -35.66
C LYS A 365 6.48 22.65 -36.98
N ILE A 366 6.38 21.33 -37.09
CA ILE A 366 6.67 20.59 -38.32
C ILE A 366 5.67 20.99 -39.40
N ALA A 367 4.36 20.96 -39.12
CA ALA A 367 3.31 21.34 -40.07
C ALA A 367 3.49 22.76 -40.62
N ALA A 368 3.90 23.70 -39.79
CA ALA A 368 4.10 25.10 -40.16
C ALA A 368 5.43 25.38 -40.91
N GLY A 369 6.41 24.49 -40.78
CA GLY A 369 7.76 24.67 -41.32
C GLY A 369 7.96 24.20 -42.76
N ILE A 370 7.04 23.42 -43.33
CA ILE A 370 7.19 22.80 -44.65
C ILE A 370 6.89 23.83 -45.74
N ALA A 371 7.79 23.96 -46.74
CA ALA A 371 7.61 24.86 -47.88
C ALA A 371 6.43 24.40 -48.76
N PRO A 372 5.64 25.31 -49.38
CA PRO A 372 4.44 24.93 -50.15
C PRO A 372 4.75 23.95 -51.29
N LEU A 373 5.85 24.16 -51.99
CA LEU A 373 6.28 23.28 -53.12
C LEU A 373 6.73 21.90 -52.61
N GLU A 374 7.42 21.88 -51.47
CA GLU A 374 7.88 20.66 -50.82
C GLU A 374 6.68 19.87 -50.25
N ALA A 375 5.66 20.53 -49.68
CA ALA A 375 4.45 19.92 -49.19
C ALA A 375 3.62 19.26 -50.30
N MET A 376 3.58 19.87 -51.50
CA MET A 376 2.90 19.30 -52.68
C MET A 376 3.60 18.07 -53.26
N ARG A 377 4.93 18.02 -53.15
CA ARG A 377 5.77 16.88 -53.51
C ARG A 377 6.04 15.90 -52.37
N PHE A 378 5.48 16.17 -51.20
CA PHE A 378 5.75 15.39 -50.02
C PHE A 378 5.22 13.96 -50.18
N VAL A 379 6.15 13.03 -50.22
CA VAL A 379 5.87 11.62 -50.09
C VAL A 379 6.37 11.20 -48.69
N PRO A 380 5.48 10.72 -47.84
CA PRO A 380 5.91 10.26 -46.54
C PRO A 380 7.06 9.28 -46.66
N ASP A 381 8.14 9.49 -45.93
CA ASP A 381 9.28 8.57 -45.81
C ASP A 381 10.31 8.48 -46.97
N GLN A 382 10.35 9.43 -47.88
CA GLN A 382 11.51 9.56 -48.79
C GLN A 382 12.66 10.35 -48.13
N ARG A 383 13.27 9.84 -47.09
CA ARG A 383 14.68 10.14 -46.84
C ARG A 383 15.51 9.26 -47.75
N ALA A 384 16.21 9.86 -48.72
CA ALA A 384 17.18 9.16 -49.50
C ALA A 384 18.23 8.53 -48.55
N VAL A 385 18.06 7.24 -48.32
CA VAL A 385 19.10 6.45 -47.67
C VAL A 385 20.21 6.38 -48.72
N PRO A 386 21.45 6.82 -48.42
CA PRO A 386 22.54 6.63 -49.34
C PRO A 386 22.63 5.14 -49.72
N PRO A 387 22.86 4.82 -51.01
CA PRO A 387 22.95 3.43 -51.44
C PRO A 387 24.14 2.78 -50.72
N ARG A 388 23.86 2.14 -49.62
CA ARG A 388 24.80 1.20 -49.02
C ARG A 388 24.73 -0.06 -49.86
N GLU A 389 25.87 -0.55 -50.26
CA GLU A 389 26.08 -1.74 -51.07
C GLU A 389 25.07 -2.83 -50.76
N ALA A 390 24.37 -3.27 -51.78
CA ALA A 390 23.42 -4.37 -51.71
C ALA A 390 24.21 -5.63 -51.32
N GLY A 391 24.26 -5.92 -50.03
CA GLY A 391 24.83 -7.18 -49.57
C GLY A 391 24.14 -8.33 -50.27
N ARG A 392 24.87 -9.24 -50.82
CA ARG A 392 24.45 -10.47 -51.52
C ARG A 392 23.70 -11.48 -50.62
N GLY A 393 22.93 -11.04 -49.64
CA GLY A 393 22.10 -11.89 -48.77
C GLY A 393 20.76 -12.22 -49.39
N ALA A 394 20.32 -13.46 -49.25
CA ALA A 394 19.03 -13.93 -49.75
C ALA A 394 17.88 -13.01 -49.22
N PHE A 395 16.96 -12.63 -50.12
CA PHE A 395 15.79 -11.83 -49.80
C PHE A 395 14.84 -12.64 -48.84
N SER A 396 14.86 -12.30 -47.55
CA SER A 396 13.99 -12.94 -46.58
C SER A 396 13.02 -11.91 -46.01
N PRO A 397 11.71 -12.23 -45.93
CA PRO A 397 10.70 -11.35 -45.28
C PRO A 397 11.09 -10.94 -43.83
N ARG A 398 11.73 -11.86 -43.10
CA ARG A 398 12.21 -11.60 -41.72
C ARG A 398 13.34 -10.57 -41.71
N ALA A 399 14.31 -10.69 -42.64
CA ALA A 399 15.41 -9.73 -42.76
C ALA A 399 14.91 -8.33 -43.17
N LEU A 400 13.86 -8.26 -44.01
CA LEU A 400 13.23 -7.01 -44.39
C LEU A 400 12.50 -6.37 -43.17
N GLY A 401 11.76 -7.15 -42.37
CA GLY A 401 11.16 -6.68 -41.14
C GLY A 401 12.19 -6.11 -40.15
N TRP A 402 13.32 -6.79 -39.96
CA TRP A 402 14.42 -6.32 -39.14
C TRP A 402 15.07 -5.03 -39.67
N ARG A 403 15.25 -4.91 -40.99
CA ARG A 403 15.79 -3.67 -41.62
C ARG A 403 14.81 -2.50 -41.46
N ASN A 404 13.50 -2.76 -41.55
CA ASN A 404 12.46 -1.76 -41.33
C ASN A 404 12.47 -1.26 -39.89
N PHE A 405 12.59 -2.17 -38.92
CA PHE A 405 12.70 -1.86 -37.52
C PHE A 405 13.92 -0.96 -37.22
N ARG A 406 15.07 -1.22 -37.85
CA ARG A 406 16.32 -0.46 -37.64
C ARG A 406 16.41 0.84 -38.46
N ARG A 407 15.55 1.05 -39.44
CA ARG A 407 15.63 2.17 -40.41
C ARG A 407 15.48 3.54 -39.73
N ASP A 408 14.58 3.67 -38.76
CA ASP A 408 14.39 4.92 -38.02
C ASP A 408 14.45 4.66 -36.50
N ARG A 409 15.67 4.70 -35.96
CA ARG A 409 15.95 4.45 -34.54
C ARG A 409 15.16 5.38 -33.61
N ARG A 410 14.91 6.63 -33.98
CA ARG A 410 14.16 7.59 -33.15
C ARG A 410 12.67 7.22 -33.09
N LYS A 411 12.11 6.78 -34.21
CA LYS A 411 10.74 6.32 -34.28
C LYS A 411 10.58 5.01 -33.50
N THR A 412 11.50 4.07 -33.70
CA THR A 412 11.54 2.78 -33.00
C THR A 412 11.62 2.97 -31.48
N LEU A 413 12.53 3.82 -31.00
CA LEU A 413 12.66 4.11 -29.58
C LEU A 413 11.40 4.76 -29.01
N SER A 414 10.79 5.70 -29.74
CA SER A 414 9.52 6.34 -29.30
C SER A 414 8.39 5.33 -29.17
N ILE A 415 8.26 4.39 -30.13
CA ILE A 415 7.28 3.31 -30.10
C ILE A 415 7.57 2.36 -28.92
N ALA A 416 8.82 1.91 -28.79
CA ALA A 416 9.22 1.00 -27.72
C ALA A 416 8.97 1.60 -26.33
N LEU A 417 9.35 2.87 -26.10
CA LEU A 417 9.10 3.57 -24.85
C LEU A 417 7.60 3.77 -24.57
N SER A 418 6.81 4.05 -25.61
CA SER A 418 5.34 4.16 -25.47
C SER A 418 4.70 2.83 -25.09
N LEU A 419 5.17 1.72 -25.67
CA LEU A 419 4.65 0.37 -25.38
C LEU A 419 5.13 -0.13 -24.00
N SER A 420 6.37 0.18 -23.61
CA SER A 420 6.91 -0.24 -22.32
C SER A 420 6.24 0.43 -21.12
N LEU A 421 5.59 1.58 -21.32
CA LEU A 421 4.99 2.32 -20.22
C LEU A 421 3.95 1.51 -19.45
N GLY A 422 3.04 0.83 -20.18
CA GLY A 422 2.05 -0.06 -19.55
C GLY A 422 2.72 -1.17 -18.73
N GLY A 423 3.79 -1.76 -19.28
CA GLY A 423 4.57 -2.78 -18.57
C GLY A 423 5.31 -2.23 -17.33
N ILE A 424 5.90 -1.03 -17.44
CA ILE A 424 6.57 -0.37 -16.31
C ILE A 424 5.59 -0.10 -15.17
N LEU A 425 4.42 0.46 -15.48
CA LEU A 425 3.41 0.75 -14.46
C LEU A 425 2.85 -0.55 -13.86
N LEU A 426 2.56 -1.56 -14.68
CA LEU A 426 2.08 -2.85 -14.20
C LEU A 426 3.12 -3.54 -13.30
N LEU A 427 4.40 -3.54 -13.71
CA LEU A 427 5.48 -4.10 -12.92
C LEU A 427 5.55 -3.44 -11.52
N ASN A 428 5.40 -2.12 -11.45
CA ASN A 428 5.44 -1.41 -10.17
C ASN A 428 4.24 -1.76 -9.29
N ILE A 429 3.02 -1.72 -9.81
CA ILE A 429 1.81 -2.02 -9.03
C ILE A 429 1.78 -3.50 -8.60
N ALA A 430 2.09 -4.43 -9.50
CA ALA A 430 2.17 -5.85 -9.16
C ALA A 430 3.27 -6.13 -8.11
N SER A 431 4.40 -5.42 -8.17
CA SER A 431 5.44 -5.53 -7.15
C SER A 431 4.98 -4.99 -5.80
N ILE A 432 4.21 -3.89 -5.75
CA ILE A 432 3.60 -3.37 -4.52
C ILE A 432 2.60 -4.40 -3.96
N SER A 433 1.75 -4.98 -4.82
CA SER A 433 0.79 -6.00 -4.41
C SER A 433 1.46 -7.21 -3.75
N LEU A 434 2.63 -7.66 -4.28
CA LEU A 434 3.40 -8.74 -3.67
C LEU A 434 4.03 -8.36 -2.31
N VAL A 435 4.38 -7.09 -2.10
CA VAL A 435 4.86 -6.61 -0.78
C VAL A 435 3.73 -6.64 0.23
N GLN A 436 2.52 -6.31 -0.19
CA GLN A 436 1.32 -6.25 0.67
C GLN A 436 0.56 -7.58 0.73
N ASP A 437 1.10 -8.68 0.20
CA ASP A 437 0.43 -9.99 0.19
C ASP A 437 0.17 -10.50 1.61
N PRO A 438 -1.12 -10.76 2.01
CA PRO A 438 -1.49 -11.25 3.34
C PRO A 438 -0.77 -12.53 3.73
N ALA A 439 -0.62 -13.46 2.80
CA ALA A 439 0.07 -14.72 3.04
C ALA A 439 1.55 -14.49 3.37
N ARG A 440 2.16 -13.52 2.72
CA ARG A 440 3.54 -13.15 2.95
C ARG A 440 3.73 -12.41 4.28
N MET A 441 2.80 -11.52 4.62
CA MET A 441 2.78 -10.86 5.92
C MET A 441 2.66 -11.87 7.05
N ALA A 442 1.69 -12.78 6.96
CA ALA A 442 1.51 -13.85 7.94
C ALA A 442 2.75 -14.76 8.04
N ARG A 443 3.42 -15.07 6.91
CA ARG A 443 4.63 -15.92 6.93
C ARG A 443 5.81 -15.26 7.65
N MET A 444 5.88 -13.95 7.73
CA MET A 444 6.89 -13.25 8.55
C MET A 444 6.66 -13.49 10.05
N GLU A 445 5.41 -13.62 10.48
CA GLU A 445 5.07 -13.96 11.87
C GLU A 445 5.18 -15.47 12.16
N PHE A 446 5.09 -16.31 11.12
CA PHE A 446 5.20 -17.77 11.20
C PHE A 446 6.41 -18.28 10.40
N PRO A 447 7.64 -17.96 10.82
CA PRO A 447 8.85 -18.41 10.11
C PRO A 447 9.05 -19.93 10.15
N LEU A 448 8.53 -20.59 11.19
CA LEU A 448 8.61 -22.03 11.42
C LEU A 448 7.20 -22.59 11.67
N GLY A 449 6.77 -23.52 10.83
CA GLY A 449 5.47 -24.18 10.96
C GLY A 449 4.27 -23.27 10.64
N ASP A 450 3.08 -23.79 10.79
CA ASP A 450 1.82 -23.13 10.48
C ASP A 450 0.95 -22.87 11.74
N TYR A 451 1.41 -23.28 12.91
CA TYR A 451 0.75 -23.13 14.19
C TYR A 451 1.70 -22.59 15.25
N LYS A 452 1.16 -21.70 16.10
CA LYS A 452 1.82 -21.19 17.29
C LYS A 452 0.98 -21.48 18.52
N VAL A 453 1.61 -22.08 19.52
CA VAL A 453 1.05 -22.27 20.85
C VAL A 453 1.77 -21.30 21.78
N TYR A 454 1.03 -20.48 22.52
CA TYR A 454 1.59 -19.40 23.32
C TYR A 454 0.87 -19.26 24.66
N LEU A 455 1.51 -18.57 25.61
CA LEU A 455 0.87 -18.22 26.88
C LEU A 455 -0.22 -17.16 26.67
N SER A 456 -1.46 -17.50 27.04
CA SER A 456 -2.62 -16.64 26.93
C SER A 456 -3.36 -16.64 28.26
N SER A 457 -3.19 -15.60 29.06
CA SER A 457 -3.86 -15.47 30.35
C SER A 457 -3.97 -14.02 30.79
N ASP A 458 -5.01 -13.71 31.56
CA ASP A 458 -5.29 -12.38 32.12
C ASP A 458 -4.39 -12.03 33.30
N ARG A 459 -3.77 -13.05 33.89
CA ARG A 459 -2.84 -12.84 35.00
C ARG A 459 -1.52 -12.26 34.49
N ALA A 460 -0.89 -11.46 35.34
CA ALA A 460 0.44 -10.95 35.03
C ALA A 460 1.39 -12.11 34.64
N HIS A 461 2.08 -11.96 33.55
CA HIS A 461 2.95 -12.99 32.98
C HIS A 461 3.96 -13.55 34.02
N ALA A 462 4.52 -12.66 34.85
CA ALA A 462 5.41 -13.05 35.94
C ALA A 462 4.72 -13.97 36.95
N ASP A 463 3.46 -13.74 37.28
CA ASP A 463 2.71 -14.54 38.26
C ASP A 463 2.40 -15.94 37.73
N ILE A 464 2.11 -16.06 36.43
CA ILE A 464 1.94 -17.35 35.77
C ILE A 464 3.23 -18.16 35.85
N LEU A 465 4.33 -17.55 35.47
CA LEU A 465 5.64 -18.21 35.46
C LEU A 465 6.10 -18.57 36.90
N ALA A 466 5.77 -17.76 37.89
CA ALA A 466 6.09 -18.04 39.29
C ALA A 466 5.28 -19.24 39.86
N GLN A 467 4.06 -19.45 39.37
CA GLN A 467 3.20 -20.58 39.79
C GLN A 467 3.51 -21.88 39.01
N GLY A 468 4.24 -21.78 37.92
CA GLY A 468 4.63 -22.85 37.02
C GLY A 468 4.15 -22.57 35.58
N ASN A 469 5.09 -22.54 34.65
CA ASN A 469 4.79 -22.27 33.25
C ASN A 469 3.85 -23.37 32.68
N PRO A 470 2.69 -23.02 32.12
CA PRO A 470 1.77 -23.97 31.47
C PRO A 470 2.41 -24.69 30.26
N LEU A 471 3.40 -24.07 29.58
CA LEU A 471 4.15 -24.67 28.49
C LEU A 471 5.18 -25.68 29.04
N THR A 472 4.67 -26.80 29.51
CA THR A 472 5.46 -27.86 30.14
C THR A 472 6.01 -28.89 29.13
N PRO A 473 7.07 -29.63 29.48
CA PRO A 473 7.51 -30.76 28.67
C PRO A 473 6.41 -31.82 28.41
N ALA A 474 5.49 -32.01 29.38
CA ALA A 474 4.33 -32.90 29.22
C ALA A 474 3.37 -32.39 28.12
N LEU A 475 3.04 -31.09 28.12
CA LEU A 475 2.23 -30.45 27.08
C LEU A 475 2.91 -30.59 25.70
N ARG A 476 4.23 -30.44 25.65
CA ARG A 476 4.99 -30.65 24.42
C ARG A 476 4.87 -32.05 23.89
N GLU A 477 4.91 -33.06 24.76
CA GLU A 477 4.70 -34.47 24.39
C GLU A 477 3.27 -34.71 23.90
N GLU A 478 2.27 -34.07 24.52
CA GLU A 478 0.89 -34.16 24.05
C GLU A 478 0.74 -33.55 22.64
N ILE A 479 1.38 -32.42 22.35
CA ILE A 479 1.39 -31.83 21.02
C ILE A 479 2.09 -32.73 20.01
N LEU A 480 3.23 -33.30 20.36
CA LEU A 480 3.97 -34.25 19.51
C LEU A 480 3.20 -35.54 19.25
N ALA A 481 2.27 -35.92 20.12
CA ALA A 481 1.42 -37.11 19.95
C ALA A 481 0.24 -36.88 18.98
N ILE A 482 -0.01 -35.63 18.53
CA ILE A 482 -1.03 -35.34 17.53
C ILE A 482 -0.55 -35.81 16.14
N ASP A 483 -1.39 -36.62 15.49
CA ASP A 483 -1.07 -37.14 14.15
C ASP A 483 -0.81 -36.00 13.16
N GLY A 484 0.38 -36.06 12.54
CA GLY A 484 0.81 -35.04 11.58
C GLY A 484 1.74 -33.94 12.16
N VAL A 485 1.91 -33.86 13.48
CA VAL A 485 2.94 -32.99 14.09
C VAL A 485 4.31 -33.67 13.98
N THR A 486 5.28 -32.94 13.45
CA THR A 486 6.64 -33.45 13.25
C THR A 486 7.63 -32.89 14.26
N ASP A 487 7.46 -31.66 14.71
CA ASP A 487 8.33 -31.03 15.71
C ASP A 487 7.61 -29.87 16.43
N VAL A 488 8.11 -29.56 17.63
CA VAL A 488 7.68 -28.40 18.42
C VAL A 488 8.92 -27.60 18.82
N VAL A 489 9.04 -26.40 18.29
CA VAL A 489 10.23 -25.55 18.45
C VAL A 489 9.89 -24.38 19.35
N VAL A 490 10.69 -24.17 20.39
CA VAL A 490 10.59 -22.95 21.22
C VAL A 490 11.02 -21.75 20.38
N THR A 491 10.09 -20.84 20.12
CA THR A 491 10.38 -19.65 19.29
C THR A 491 10.62 -18.42 20.11
N ARG A 492 10.05 -18.33 21.32
CA ARG A 492 10.23 -17.19 22.19
C ARG A 492 10.28 -17.61 23.65
N GLN A 493 11.25 -17.06 24.36
CA GLN A 493 11.37 -17.11 25.82
C GLN A 493 11.40 -15.68 26.33
N SER A 494 10.46 -15.30 27.19
CA SER A 494 10.35 -13.90 27.65
C SER A 494 9.72 -13.80 29.03
N LEU A 495 9.94 -12.63 29.63
CA LEU A 495 9.36 -12.23 30.91
C LEU A 495 8.91 -10.77 30.82
N SER A 496 7.74 -10.46 31.37
CA SER A 496 7.32 -9.08 31.54
C SER A 496 8.19 -8.43 32.63
N LEU A 497 8.78 -7.31 32.28
CA LEU A 497 9.76 -6.61 33.12
C LEU A 497 9.33 -5.17 33.38
N ARG A 498 9.59 -4.69 34.58
CA ARG A 498 9.69 -3.27 34.88
C ARG A 498 11.18 -2.89 34.91
N TYR A 499 11.54 -1.79 34.28
CA TYR A 499 12.91 -1.28 34.34
C TYR A 499 12.91 0.21 34.62
N GLN A 500 13.93 0.66 35.33
CA GLN A 500 14.14 2.06 35.66
C GLN A 500 15.63 2.43 35.58
N LEU A 501 15.94 3.70 35.32
CA LEU A 501 17.32 4.18 35.33
C LEU A 501 17.86 4.19 36.76
N ALA A 502 19.04 3.62 36.96
CA ALA A 502 19.66 3.63 38.30
C ALA A 502 20.00 5.06 38.74
N GLY A 503 19.39 5.51 39.83
CA GLY A 503 19.56 6.88 40.36
C GLY A 503 18.51 7.89 39.91
N ASP A 504 17.64 7.53 39.00
CA ASP A 504 16.52 8.36 38.55
C ASP A 504 15.26 7.50 38.35
N ALA A 505 14.39 7.45 39.33
CA ALA A 505 13.17 6.66 39.30
C ALA A 505 12.09 7.26 38.41
N SER A 506 12.24 8.48 37.92
CA SER A 506 11.31 9.10 36.96
C SER A 506 11.44 8.46 35.56
N VAL A 507 12.63 7.92 35.23
CA VAL A 507 12.91 7.21 34.00
C VAL A 507 12.62 5.71 34.19
N HIS A 508 11.37 5.30 34.04
CA HIS A 508 10.95 3.91 34.18
C HIS A 508 9.92 3.53 33.14
N SER A 509 9.83 2.25 32.81
CA SER A 509 8.80 1.71 31.93
C SER A 509 8.63 0.20 32.14
N THR A 510 7.66 -0.38 31.51
CA THR A 510 7.38 -1.81 31.50
C THR A 510 7.41 -2.35 30.07
N GLY A 511 7.75 -3.62 29.90
CA GLY A 511 7.72 -4.27 28.62
C GLY A 511 8.25 -5.71 28.66
N MET A 512 8.25 -6.37 27.52
CA MET A 512 8.73 -7.74 27.43
C MET A 512 10.26 -7.78 27.31
N GLY A 513 10.92 -8.51 28.22
CA GLY A 513 12.32 -8.86 28.12
C GLY A 513 12.47 -10.24 27.48
N ASP A 514 13.17 -10.35 26.39
CA ASP A 514 13.41 -11.61 25.69
C ASP A 514 14.78 -12.20 25.98
N VAL A 515 14.83 -13.52 26.05
CA VAL A 515 16.07 -14.25 26.29
C VAL A 515 16.91 -14.29 25.01
N LEU A 516 18.20 -13.91 25.13
CA LEU A 516 19.19 -14.15 24.07
C LEU A 516 19.50 -15.65 24.01
N THR A 517 19.10 -16.26 22.90
CA THR A 517 19.32 -17.66 22.60
C THR A 517 20.29 -17.82 21.44
N GLN A 518 20.83 -19.00 21.22
CA GLN A 518 21.64 -19.27 20.03
C GLN A 518 20.87 -19.06 18.72
N GLN A 519 19.54 -19.22 18.75
CA GLN A 519 18.66 -19.10 17.59
C GLN A 519 18.45 -17.63 17.18
N ASN A 520 18.35 -16.68 18.14
CA ASN A 520 18.11 -15.26 17.84
C ASN A 520 19.39 -14.42 17.85
N TRP A 521 20.54 -14.98 18.28
CA TRP A 521 21.78 -14.24 18.46
C TRP A 521 22.23 -13.47 17.21
N ASP A 522 22.33 -14.15 16.08
CA ASP A 522 22.82 -13.55 14.84
C ASP A 522 21.88 -12.45 14.33
N THR A 523 20.58 -12.64 14.52
CA THR A 523 19.58 -11.64 14.12
C THR A 523 19.63 -10.40 14.99
N VAL A 524 19.75 -10.58 16.32
CA VAL A 524 19.87 -9.47 17.26
C VAL A 524 21.20 -8.75 17.06
N ALA A 525 22.29 -9.47 16.83
CA ALA A 525 23.59 -8.88 16.52
C ALA A 525 23.57 -8.06 15.22
N ALA A 526 22.87 -8.52 14.18
CA ALA A 526 22.70 -7.78 12.95
C ALA A 526 21.78 -6.55 13.08
N ALA A 527 20.94 -6.53 14.12
CA ALA A 527 20.08 -5.40 14.46
C ALA A 527 20.74 -4.35 15.35
N LEU A 528 21.96 -4.57 15.83
CA LEU A 528 22.65 -3.64 16.74
C LEU A 528 22.90 -2.29 16.05
N LEU A 529 22.49 -1.21 16.71
CA LEU A 529 22.67 0.17 16.28
C LEU A 529 23.85 0.87 16.98
N ALA A 530 24.05 0.55 18.26
CA ALA A 530 25.12 1.14 19.07
C ALA A 530 25.56 0.16 20.17
N GLY A 531 26.81 0.25 20.62
CA GLY A 531 27.35 -0.58 21.67
C GLY A 531 27.83 -1.96 21.18
N THR A 532 27.79 -2.96 22.06
CA THR A 532 28.23 -4.34 21.82
C THR A 532 27.18 -5.35 22.26
N MET A 533 27.32 -6.61 21.82
CA MET A 533 26.51 -7.70 22.38
C MET A 533 26.81 -7.91 23.87
N PRO A 534 25.83 -8.37 24.67
CA PRO A 534 25.99 -8.55 26.11
C PRO A 534 27.07 -9.56 26.47
N GLU A 535 27.90 -9.22 27.45
CA GLU A 535 28.89 -10.11 28.05
C GLU A 535 28.49 -10.38 29.52
N GLY A 536 27.98 -11.61 29.78
CA GLY A 536 27.55 -12.00 31.13
C GLY A 536 26.12 -11.57 31.49
N ASP A 537 25.63 -12.11 32.62
CA ASP A 537 24.22 -12.08 33.02
C ASP A 537 23.67 -10.70 33.45
N ARG A 538 24.54 -9.72 33.69
CA ARG A 538 24.15 -8.36 34.06
C ARG A 538 24.36 -7.34 32.96
N SER A 539 24.41 -7.80 31.75
CA SER A 539 24.57 -6.97 30.58
C SER A 539 23.37 -7.15 29.63
N VAL A 540 22.76 -6.08 29.16
CA VAL A 540 21.49 -6.12 28.40
C VAL A 540 21.56 -5.27 27.14
N LEU A 541 20.76 -5.62 26.13
CA LEU A 541 20.46 -4.74 25.00
C LEU A 541 19.11 -4.08 25.22
N VAL A 542 18.98 -2.82 24.85
CA VAL A 542 17.73 -2.06 24.93
C VAL A 542 17.25 -1.72 23.53
N ALA A 543 15.95 -1.75 23.32
CA ALA A 543 15.33 -1.44 22.03
C ALA A 543 15.50 0.06 21.68
N SER A 544 15.65 0.36 20.40
CA SER A 544 15.86 1.73 19.90
C SER A 544 14.75 2.68 20.31
N HIS A 545 13.49 2.27 20.27
CA HIS A 545 12.37 3.12 20.69
C HIS A 545 12.41 3.49 22.19
N VAL A 546 13.02 2.65 23.04
CA VAL A 546 13.26 2.97 24.46
C VAL A 546 14.38 3.98 24.61
N ALA A 547 15.50 3.78 23.89
CA ALA A 547 16.62 4.71 23.90
C ALA A 547 16.25 6.07 23.26
N ASP A 548 15.39 6.09 22.27
CA ASP A 548 14.86 7.33 21.66
C ASP A 548 13.93 8.06 22.63
N ALA A 549 13.12 7.32 23.39
CA ALA A 549 12.23 7.89 24.41
C ALA A 549 13.02 8.40 25.63
N TYR A 550 14.09 7.73 25.99
CA TYR A 550 14.93 8.04 27.14
C TYR A 550 16.41 8.07 26.71
N PRO A 551 16.91 9.22 26.23
CA PRO A 551 18.31 9.34 25.77
C PRO A 551 19.36 9.02 26.83
N GLU A 552 19.01 9.04 28.11
CA GLU A 552 19.84 8.65 29.24
C GLU A 552 20.11 7.14 29.26
N ILE A 553 19.23 6.34 28.65
CA ILE A 553 19.39 4.90 28.48
C ILE A 553 20.26 4.62 27.24
N ALA A 554 21.55 4.94 27.36
CA ALA A 554 22.56 4.72 26.32
C ALA A 554 23.52 3.57 26.75
N PRO A 555 24.34 3.06 25.83
CA PRO A 555 25.36 2.07 26.17
C PRO A 555 26.26 2.54 27.29
N GLY A 556 26.39 1.76 28.38
CA GLY A 556 27.08 2.08 29.61
C GLY A 556 26.16 2.55 30.74
N ALA A 557 24.89 2.89 30.47
CA ALA A 557 23.93 3.24 31.51
C ALA A 557 23.62 2.03 32.41
N SER A 558 23.27 2.29 33.68
CA SER A 558 22.83 1.25 34.60
C SER A 558 21.30 1.30 34.76
N LEU A 559 20.65 0.18 34.61
CA LEU A 559 19.22 0.00 34.80
C LEU A 559 18.98 -0.89 36.03
N VAL A 560 17.91 -0.62 36.75
CA VAL A 560 17.36 -1.55 37.74
C VAL A 560 16.17 -2.24 37.05
N VAL A 561 16.20 -3.55 37.01
CA VAL A 561 15.19 -4.40 36.31
C VAL A 561 14.50 -5.27 37.36
N GLU A 562 13.17 -5.31 37.28
CA GLU A 562 12.28 -6.10 38.16
C GLU A 562 11.45 -7.04 37.31
N GLY A 563 11.26 -8.32 37.75
CA GLY A 563 10.54 -9.34 37.00
C GLY A 563 9.77 -10.31 37.92
N GLY A 564 9.29 -9.86 39.09
CA GLY A 564 8.55 -10.71 40.06
C GLY A 564 9.41 -11.23 41.22
N GLY A 565 10.74 -11.09 41.16
CA GLY A 565 11.68 -11.32 42.25
C GLY A 565 12.39 -10.06 42.69
N ASP A 566 13.56 -10.22 43.31
CA ASP A 566 14.38 -9.07 43.78
C ASP A 566 14.89 -8.24 42.58
N PRO A 567 14.90 -6.88 42.71
CA PRO A 567 15.42 -6.02 41.64
C PRO A 567 16.91 -6.31 41.35
N VAL A 568 17.27 -6.37 40.08
CA VAL A 568 18.65 -6.60 39.64
C VAL A 568 19.16 -5.38 38.85
N THR A 569 20.33 -4.88 39.26
CA THR A 569 21.03 -3.83 38.54
C THR A 569 21.82 -4.44 37.37
N VAL A 570 21.57 -3.91 36.17
CA VAL A 570 22.21 -4.34 34.93
C VAL A 570 22.81 -3.16 34.17
N THR A 571 23.74 -3.45 33.26
CA THR A 571 24.38 -2.42 32.43
C THR A 571 23.89 -2.56 30.98
N VAL A 572 23.54 -1.46 30.34
CA VAL A 572 23.18 -1.42 28.92
C VAL A 572 24.45 -1.64 28.08
N ALA A 573 24.54 -2.79 27.41
CA ALA A 573 25.66 -3.10 26.51
C ALA A 573 25.51 -2.42 25.16
N GLY A 574 24.26 -2.32 24.67
CA GLY A 574 23.98 -1.76 23.36
C GLY A 574 22.51 -1.46 23.15
N VAL A 575 22.25 -0.79 22.03
CA VAL A 575 20.91 -0.46 21.55
C VAL A 575 20.68 -1.23 20.25
N PHE A 576 19.53 -1.92 20.13
CA PHE A 576 19.15 -2.68 18.94
C PHE A 576 17.91 -2.11 18.25
N ASP A 577 17.82 -2.33 16.95
CA ASP A 577 16.67 -1.98 16.12
C ASP A 577 15.55 -3.00 16.33
N ALA A 578 14.56 -2.66 17.14
CA ALA A 578 13.44 -3.54 17.47
C ALA A 578 12.63 -3.96 16.21
N THR A 579 12.64 -3.15 15.14
CA THR A 579 11.92 -3.47 13.91
C THR A 579 12.55 -4.65 13.16
N LYS A 580 13.85 -4.89 13.31
CA LYS A 580 14.56 -6.01 12.69
C LYS A 580 14.45 -7.32 13.47
N THR A 581 14.09 -7.24 14.75
CA THR A 581 13.95 -8.39 15.64
C THR A 581 12.49 -8.83 15.82
N ALA A 582 11.52 -8.09 15.31
CA ALA A 582 10.09 -8.34 15.45
C ALA A 582 9.63 -9.73 14.90
N ALA A 583 10.40 -10.32 13.98
CA ALA A 583 10.13 -11.68 13.47
C ALA A 583 10.24 -12.79 14.53
N PHE A 584 10.97 -12.56 15.63
CA PHE A 584 11.11 -13.49 16.74
C PHE A 584 10.15 -13.21 17.91
N GLY A 585 9.65 -11.98 18.01
CA GLY A 585 8.63 -11.57 18.95
C GLY A 585 7.27 -11.58 18.29
N GLY A 586 6.64 -12.73 18.13
CA GLY A 586 5.31 -12.87 17.55
C GLY A 586 4.26 -12.14 18.39
N GLY A 587 4.07 -10.84 18.09
CA GLY A 587 3.05 -10.03 18.70
C GLY A 587 1.70 -10.24 18.03
N HIS A 588 0.66 -10.36 18.83
CA HIS A 588 -0.70 -10.32 18.38
C HIS A 588 -1.02 -8.90 17.87
N GLY A 589 -1.11 -8.73 16.57
CA GLY A 589 -1.79 -7.62 15.89
C GLY A 589 -1.36 -6.17 16.15
N ASN A 590 -0.73 -5.85 17.27
CA ASN A 590 -0.23 -4.53 17.62
C ASN A 590 1.29 -4.58 17.75
N LEU A 591 1.98 -4.08 16.76
CA LEU A 591 3.45 -3.93 16.70
C LEU A 591 4.09 -3.13 17.87
N GLY A 592 3.32 -2.74 18.89
CA GLY A 592 3.77 -1.89 19.98
C GLY A 592 3.88 -2.53 21.35
N LEU A 593 3.03 -3.52 21.70
CA LEU A 593 2.96 -4.02 23.09
C LEU A 593 3.74 -5.32 23.34
N ASP A 594 4.00 -6.12 22.31
CA ASP A 594 4.68 -7.41 22.45
C ASP A 594 6.10 -7.44 21.88
N ALA A 595 6.60 -6.32 21.38
CA ALA A 595 7.99 -6.24 20.94
C ALA A 595 8.93 -6.30 22.17
N ALA A 596 10.04 -7.04 22.03
CA ALA A 596 11.05 -7.03 23.09
C ALA A 596 11.58 -5.63 23.30
N VAL A 597 11.44 -5.10 24.53
CA VAL A 597 12.07 -3.84 24.93
C VAL A 597 13.51 -4.06 25.38
N LEU A 598 13.84 -5.29 25.75
CA LEU A 598 15.12 -5.67 26.28
C LEU A 598 15.49 -7.09 25.85
N TYR A 599 16.73 -7.31 25.43
CA TYR A 599 17.34 -8.64 25.28
C TYR A 599 18.43 -8.86 26.34
N ALA A 600 18.39 -10.03 26.97
CA ALA A 600 19.38 -10.38 27.97
C ALA A 600 19.72 -11.89 27.95
N PRO A 601 20.89 -12.29 28.48
CA PRO A 601 21.21 -13.68 28.73
C PRO A 601 20.25 -14.35 29.70
N ALA A 602 20.03 -15.67 29.55
CA ALA A 602 19.10 -16.44 30.38
C ALA A 602 19.38 -16.34 31.89
N GLY A 603 20.64 -16.17 32.29
CA GLY A 603 21.03 -16.05 33.69
C GLY A 603 20.47 -14.83 34.40
N LEU A 604 20.22 -13.72 33.71
CA LEU A 604 19.50 -12.57 34.27
C LEU A 604 18.06 -12.95 34.67
N PHE A 605 17.33 -13.60 33.77
CA PHE A 605 15.93 -13.96 34.04
C PHE A 605 15.77 -14.96 35.18
N GLN A 606 16.75 -15.84 35.36
CA GLN A 606 16.79 -16.74 36.54
C GLN A 606 17.00 -16.01 37.84
N GLN A 607 17.71 -14.84 37.83
CA GLN A 607 17.84 -13.98 38.99
C GLN A 607 16.57 -13.19 39.26
N LEU A 608 15.92 -12.69 38.21
CA LEU A 608 14.68 -11.89 38.28
C LEU A 608 13.46 -12.69 38.72
N LEU A 609 13.42 -13.98 38.41
CA LEU A 609 12.34 -14.87 38.79
C LEU A 609 12.91 -16.23 39.22
N PRO A 610 13.47 -16.29 40.46
CA PRO A 610 13.98 -17.55 41.01
C PRO A 610 12.86 -18.56 41.19
N GLY A 611 13.02 -19.75 40.60
CA GLY A 611 12.03 -20.82 40.68
C GLY A 611 11.14 -20.99 39.42
N ALA A 612 11.22 -20.09 38.46
CA ALA A 612 10.58 -20.34 37.15
C ALA A 612 11.26 -21.54 36.47
N GLY A 613 10.49 -22.61 36.23
CA GLY A 613 11.01 -23.79 35.59
C GLY A 613 11.36 -23.62 34.11
N SER A 614 10.63 -22.76 33.42
CA SER A 614 10.81 -22.38 32.01
C SER A 614 10.29 -20.97 31.77
N LEU A 615 10.92 -20.28 30.82
CA LEU A 615 10.52 -18.97 30.34
C LEU A 615 9.87 -19.03 28.97
N ASP A 616 9.48 -20.23 28.54
CA ASP A 616 8.85 -20.42 27.26
C ASP A 616 7.57 -19.60 27.18
N TYR A 617 7.49 -18.74 26.17
CA TYR A 617 6.34 -17.88 25.90
C TYR A 617 5.56 -18.35 24.67
N ALA A 618 6.27 -18.80 23.64
CA ALA A 618 5.65 -19.29 22.42
C ALA A 618 6.44 -20.46 21.80
N TRP A 619 5.70 -21.42 21.31
CA TRP A 619 6.18 -22.56 20.55
C TRP A 619 5.62 -22.53 19.15
N SER A 620 6.45 -22.80 18.13
CA SER A 620 5.99 -23.10 16.78
C SER A 620 5.83 -24.61 16.62
N VAL A 621 4.69 -25.04 16.11
CA VAL A 621 4.39 -26.43 15.80
C VAL A 621 4.60 -26.65 14.31
N VAL A 622 5.52 -27.54 13.99
CA VAL A 622 5.83 -27.95 12.61
C VAL A 622 5.01 -29.20 12.30
N SER A 623 4.25 -29.16 11.21
CA SER A 623 3.33 -30.24 10.83
C SER A 623 3.53 -30.68 9.39
N ASP A 624 3.05 -31.88 9.06
CA ASP A 624 2.93 -32.32 7.68
C ASP A 624 1.73 -31.60 7.00
N PRO A 625 1.94 -30.85 5.93
CA PRO A 625 0.87 -30.16 5.22
C PRO A 625 -0.27 -31.06 4.72
N SER A 626 0.02 -32.37 4.54
CA SER A 626 -1.02 -33.33 4.12
C SER A 626 -2.03 -33.67 5.22
N GLN A 627 -1.71 -33.37 6.49
CA GLN A 627 -2.52 -33.69 7.68
C GLN A 627 -3.01 -32.45 8.42
N ASP A 628 -2.96 -31.28 7.76
CA ASP A 628 -3.24 -29.96 8.35
C ASP A 628 -4.56 -29.92 9.13
N GLN A 629 -5.63 -30.50 8.58
CA GLN A 629 -6.94 -30.52 9.22
C GLN A 629 -6.96 -31.34 10.54
N ALA A 630 -6.21 -32.46 10.60
CA ALA A 630 -6.12 -33.29 11.79
C ALA A 630 -5.29 -32.59 12.88
N VAL A 631 -4.20 -31.93 12.47
CA VAL A 631 -3.35 -31.13 13.37
C VAL A 631 -4.13 -29.94 13.95
N ALA A 632 -4.86 -29.18 13.11
CA ALA A 632 -5.69 -28.08 13.58
C ALA A 632 -6.71 -28.53 14.64
N ALA A 633 -7.50 -29.56 14.34
CA ALA A 633 -8.50 -30.09 15.27
C ALA A 633 -7.87 -30.64 16.57
N GLY A 634 -6.70 -31.30 16.48
CA GLY A 634 -5.96 -31.76 17.64
C GLY A 634 -5.46 -30.64 18.54
N LEU A 635 -4.90 -29.59 17.95
CA LEU A 635 -4.41 -28.42 18.70
C LEU A 635 -5.58 -27.59 19.30
N GLU A 636 -6.69 -27.40 18.58
CA GLU A 636 -7.89 -26.77 19.12
C GLU A 636 -8.45 -27.54 20.32
N ALA A 637 -8.54 -28.87 20.23
CA ALA A 637 -8.99 -29.70 21.33
C ALA A 637 -8.01 -29.70 22.53
N LEU A 638 -6.72 -29.51 22.30
CA LEU A 638 -5.71 -29.37 23.34
C LEU A 638 -5.87 -28.02 24.07
N VAL A 639 -5.95 -26.91 23.33
CA VAL A 639 -6.11 -25.57 23.91
C VAL A 639 -7.41 -25.46 24.71
N ALA A 640 -8.50 -26.06 24.23
CA ALA A 640 -9.77 -26.12 24.98
C ALA A 640 -9.63 -26.78 26.37
N ARG A 641 -8.62 -27.64 26.60
CA ARG A 641 -8.33 -28.28 27.89
C ARG A 641 -7.35 -27.47 28.77
N HIS A 642 -6.62 -26.55 28.14
CA HIS A 642 -5.59 -25.72 28.76
C HIS A 642 -5.91 -24.23 28.58
N PRO A 643 -6.74 -23.61 29.40
CA PRO A 643 -7.25 -22.24 29.20
C PRO A 643 -6.16 -21.16 29.28
N GLU A 644 -4.97 -21.49 29.80
CA GLU A 644 -3.82 -20.58 29.90
C GLU A 644 -2.93 -20.63 28.65
N VAL A 645 -3.34 -21.41 27.63
CA VAL A 645 -2.60 -21.60 26.39
C VAL A 645 -3.45 -21.15 25.23
N GLY A 646 -2.92 -20.27 24.39
CA GLY A 646 -3.54 -19.79 23.16
C GLY A 646 -3.00 -20.51 21.94
N LEU A 647 -3.78 -20.51 20.87
CA LEU A 647 -3.42 -21.04 19.55
C LEU A 647 -3.58 -19.96 18.49
N ASP A 648 -2.51 -19.66 17.79
CA ASP A 648 -2.53 -18.88 16.58
C ASP A 648 -2.23 -19.77 15.38
N THR A 649 -2.90 -19.53 14.25
CA THR A 649 -2.67 -20.28 13.02
C THR A 649 -2.25 -19.34 11.89
N TYR A 650 -1.39 -19.84 11.01
CA TYR A 650 -1.03 -19.11 9.79
C TYR A 650 -2.26 -18.73 8.97
N ALA A 651 -3.25 -19.65 8.87
CA ALA A 651 -4.46 -19.41 8.11
C ALA A 651 -5.33 -18.27 8.70
N SER A 652 -5.52 -18.27 10.03
CA SER A 652 -6.25 -17.20 10.71
C SER A 652 -5.56 -15.84 10.55
N ARG A 653 -4.22 -15.84 10.61
CA ARG A 653 -3.44 -14.62 10.44
C ARG A 653 -3.49 -14.08 9.01
N VAL A 654 -3.47 -14.96 8.00
CA VAL A 654 -3.69 -14.56 6.59
C VAL A 654 -5.05 -13.91 6.43
N GLU A 655 -6.10 -14.51 6.99
CA GLU A 655 -7.45 -13.94 6.90
C GLU A 655 -7.56 -12.61 7.66
N ALA A 656 -6.91 -12.50 8.82
CA ALA A 656 -6.81 -11.27 9.58
C ALA A 656 -6.19 -10.13 8.76
N PHE A 657 -5.03 -10.36 8.17
CA PHE A 657 -4.39 -9.36 7.30
C PHE A 657 -5.23 -9.03 6.08
N ARG A 658 -5.90 -10.02 5.50
CA ARG A 658 -6.80 -9.80 4.37
C ARG A 658 -7.96 -8.89 4.74
N GLN A 659 -8.64 -9.16 5.85
CA GLN A 659 -9.79 -8.38 6.31
C GLN A 659 -9.40 -6.95 6.67
N SER A 660 -8.31 -6.77 7.42
CA SER A 660 -7.85 -5.43 7.83
C SER A 660 -7.41 -4.55 6.65
N ASN A 661 -7.00 -5.14 5.52
CA ASN A 661 -6.50 -4.41 4.36
C ASN A 661 -7.29 -4.68 3.07
N THR A 662 -8.50 -5.24 3.14
CA THR A 662 -9.31 -5.63 1.97
C THR A 662 -9.43 -4.50 0.94
N MET A 663 -9.70 -3.27 1.39
CA MET A 663 -9.82 -2.11 0.52
C MET A 663 -8.55 -1.81 -0.28
N ILE A 664 -7.37 -1.99 0.33
CA ILE A 664 -6.07 -1.76 -0.34
C ILE A 664 -5.84 -2.84 -1.39
N TYR A 665 -6.12 -4.11 -1.07
CA TYR A 665 -5.94 -5.22 -2.02
C TYR A 665 -6.87 -5.09 -3.22
N ASP A 666 -8.14 -4.81 -3.00
CA ASP A 666 -9.13 -4.61 -4.06
C ASP A 666 -8.73 -3.43 -4.96
N ALA A 667 -8.27 -2.33 -4.35
CA ALA A 667 -7.79 -1.17 -5.11
C ALA A 667 -6.57 -1.49 -5.96
N LEU A 668 -5.57 -2.22 -5.43
CA LEU A 668 -4.37 -2.63 -6.17
C LEU A 668 -4.72 -3.57 -7.32
N GLU A 669 -5.64 -4.51 -7.13
CA GLU A 669 -6.11 -5.41 -8.16
C GLU A 669 -6.81 -4.65 -9.29
N VAL A 670 -7.78 -3.79 -8.96
CA VAL A 670 -8.50 -2.96 -9.95
C VAL A 670 -7.54 -2.06 -10.71
N VAL A 671 -6.61 -1.40 -10.04
CA VAL A 671 -5.60 -0.53 -10.67
C VAL A 671 -4.69 -1.34 -11.60
N SER A 672 -4.30 -2.56 -11.23
CA SER A 672 -3.51 -3.46 -12.08
C SER A 672 -4.24 -3.79 -13.39
N TRP A 673 -5.53 -4.15 -13.32
CA TRP A 673 -6.36 -4.40 -14.51
C TRP A 673 -6.53 -3.16 -15.37
N LEU A 674 -6.72 -1.99 -14.78
CA LEU A 674 -6.84 -0.71 -15.52
C LEU A 674 -5.54 -0.35 -16.23
N ILE A 675 -4.38 -0.59 -15.62
CA ILE A 675 -3.07 -0.38 -16.24
C ILE A 675 -2.82 -1.38 -17.37
N LEU A 676 -3.21 -2.64 -17.20
CA LEU A 676 -3.14 -3.64 -18.27
C LEU A 676 -3.99 -3.20 -19.46
N LEU A 677 -5.25 -2.76 -19.22
CA LEU A 677 -6.13 -2.23 -20.25
C LEU A 677 -5.53 -1.00 -20.94
N PHE A 678 -4.92 -0.09 -20.19
CA PHE A 678 -4.18 1.04 -20.74
C PHE A 678 -3.05 0.59 -21.67
N GLY A 679 -2.26 -0.41 -21.26
CA GLY A 679 -1.22 -1.02 -22.08
C GLY A 679 -1.76 -1.60 -23.41
N VAL A 680 -2.87 -2.32 -23.34
CA VAL A 680 -3.56 -2.89 -24.50
C VAL A 680 -4.04 -1.80 -25.47
N VAL A 681 -4.72 -0.79 -24.97
CA VAL A 681 -5.23 0.32 -25.80
C VAL A 681 -4.08 1.09 -26.46
N ASN A 682 -3.02 1.32 -25.70
CA ASN A 682 -1.82 1.99 -26.23
C ASN A 682 -1.12 1.16 -27.32
N LEU A 683 -1.02 -0.16 -27.15
CA LEU A 683 -0.48 -1.09 -28.13
C LEU A 683 -1.32 -1.05 -29.42
N VAL A 684 -2.64 -1.24 -29.30
CA VAL A 684 -3.57 -1.20 -30.46
C VAL A 684 -3.43 0.11 -31.21
N ASN A 685 -3.44 1.22 -30.51
CA ASN A 685 -3.32 2.55 -31.11
C ASN A 685 -1.99 2.75 -31.83
N THR A 686 -0.87 2.33 -31.21
CA THR A 686 0.47 2.46 -31.78
C THR A 686 0.64 1.57 -33.02
N THR A 687 0.20 0.33 -32.95
CA THR A 687 0.30 -0.63 -34.06
C THR A 687 -0.58 -0.23 -35.23
N LEU A 688 -1.85 0.15 -34.98
CA LEU A 688 -2.74 0.66 -36.05
C LEU A 688 -2.17 1.91 -36.71
N SER A 689 -1.66 2.85 -35.93
CA SER A 689 -1.05 4.07 -36.44
C SER A 689 0.17 3.78 -37.33
N ASN A 690 1.03 2.83 -36.91
CA ASN A 690 2.18 2.43 -37.69
C ASN A 690 1.80 1.74 -39.01
N GLN A 691 0.77 0.90 -39.00
CA GLN A 691 0.27 0.24 -40.19
C GLN A 691 -0.35 1.22 -41.20
N LEU A 692 -1.13 2.19 -40.72
CA LEU A 692 -1.74 3.22 -41.55
C LEU A 692 -0.72 4.03 -42.34
N THR A 693 0.40 4.43 -41.71
CA THR A 693 1.48 5.18 -42.39
C THR A 693 2.22 4.40 -43.47
N ARG A 694 2.20 3.07 -43.40
CA ARG A 694 2.95 2.21 -44.36
C ARG A 694 2.11 1.55 -45.45
N ARG A 695 0.83 1.85 -45.52
CA ARG A 695 -0.08 1.22 -46.50
C ARG A 695 0.42 1.32 -47.95
N ARG A 696 0.95 2.47 -48.35
CA ARG A 696 1.47 2.70 -49.70
C ARG A 696 2.75 1.90 -49.96
N GLU A 697 3.66 1.82 -49.01
CA GLU A 697 4.88 1.00 -49.09
C GLU A 697 4.55 -0.49 -49.23
N GLN A 698 3.58 -0.96 -48.41
CA GLN A 698 3.06 -2.34 -48.48
C GLN A 698 2.41 -2.65 -49.84
N ALA A 699 1.61 -1.73 -50.36
CA ALA A 699 0.99 -1.86 -51.69
C ALA A 699 2.07 -1.92 -52.79
N MET A 700 3.11 -1.09 -52.75
CA MET A 700 4.24 -1.15 -53.70
C MET A 700 5.01 -2.48 -53.64
N LEU A 701 5.26 -3.01 -52.44
CA LEU A 701 5.91 -4.32 -52.31
C LEU A 701 5.08 -5.46 -52.90
N ARG A 702 3.75 -5.36 -52.81
CA ARG A 702 2.86 -6.32 -53.47
C ARG A 702 2.86 -6.22 -54.99
N THR A 703 2.96 -5.01 -55.55
CA THR A 703 3.08 -4.84 -57.01
C THR A 703 4.41 -5.36 -57.55
N LEU A 704 5.46 -5.38 -56.67
CA LEU A 704 6.75 -5.98 -57.01
C LEU A 704 6.77 -7.51 -56.83
N GLY A 705 5.62 -8.15 -56.56
CA GLY A 705 5.45 -9.61 -56.51
C GLY A 705 5.55 -10.26 -55.15
N MET A 706 5.58 -9.46 -54.06
CA MET A 706 5.60 -10.01 -52.71
C MET A 706 4.27 -10.72 -52.38
N THR A 707 4.33 -11.98 -51.93
CA THR A 707 3.14 -12.75 -51.56
C THR A 707 2.56 -12.26 -50.21
N ARG A 708 1.27 -12.52 -49.98
CA ARG A 708 0.57 -12.17 -48.74
C ARG A 708 1.23 -12.77 -47.50
N ARG A 709 1.67 -14.03 -47.56
CA ARG A 709 2.36 -14.72 -46.48
C ARG A 709 3.71 -14.04 -46.15
N GLN A 710 4.44 -13.63 -47.20
CA GLN A 710 5.71 -12.92 -47.03
C GLN A 710 5.52 -11.55 -46.41
N LEU A 711 4.52 -10.77 -46.83
CA LEU A 711 4.16 -9.48 -46.28
C LEU A 711 3.75 -9.64 -44.79
N GLY A 712 2.90 -10.65 -44.50
CA GLY A 712 2.48 -10.97 -43.15
C GLY A 712 3.64 -11.33 -42.23
N THR A 713 4.56 -12.17 -42.71
CA THR A 713 5.77 -12.53 -41.97
C THR A 713 6.65 -11.31 -41.69
N MET A 714 6.78 -10.39 -42.65
CA MET A 714 7.53 -9.14 -42.48
C MET A 714 6.92 -8.26 -41.36
N ILE A 715 5.59 -8.04 -41.41
CA ILE A 715 4.86 -7.22 -40.46
C ILE A 715 4.91 -7.85 -39.05
N ALA A 716 4.65 -9.17 -38.98
CA ALA A 716 4.70 -9.88 -37.69
C ALA A 716 6.11 -9.86 -37.06
N TRP A 717 7.15 -10.01 -37.89
CA TRP A 717 8.53 -9.95 -37.38
C TRP A 717 8.92 -8.55 -36.92
N GLU A 718 8.46 -7.51 -37.62
CA GLU A 718 8.65 -6.12 -37.20
C GLU A 718 7.92 -5.84 -35.86
N GLY A 719 6.65 -6.28 -35.72
CA GLY A 719 5.88 -6.17 -34.48
C GLY A 719 6.54 -6.91 -33.31
N LEU A 720 7.06 -8.12 -33.58
CA LEU A 720 7.83 -8.89 -32.59
C LEU A 720 9.06 -8.13 -32.10
N CYS A 721 9.77 -7.45 -33.00
CA CYS A 721 10.93 -6.64 -32.63
C CYS A 721 10.55 -5.44 -31.75
N TYR A 722 9.40 -4.79 -32.03
CA TYR A 722 8.87 -3.73 -31.15
C TYR A 722 8.47 -4.27 -29.77
N ALA A 723 7.80 -5.42 -29.73
CA ALA A 723 7.40 -6.07 -28.48
C ALA A 723 8.61 -6.48 -27.63
N LEU A 724 9.64 -7.07 -28.25
CA LEU A 724 10.89 -7.43 -27.55
C LEU A 724 11.63 -6.19 -26.99
N THR A 725 11.71 -5.11 -27.79
CA THR A 725 12.32 -3.87 -27.32
C THR A 725 11.51 -3.20 -26.22
N ALA A 726 10.19 -3.26 -26.27
CA ALA A 726 9.32 -2.76 -25.22
C ALA A 726 9.48 -3.59 -23.93
N ALA A 727 9.53 -4.92 -24.03
CA ALA A 727 9.80 -5.81 -22.92
C ALA A 727 11.18 -5.52 -22.26
N GLY A 728 12.23 -5.37 -23.08
CA GLY A 728 13.55 -4.98 -22.60
C GLY A 728 13.56 -3.61 -21.90
N ALA A 729 12.85 -2.62 -22.45
CA ALA A 729 12.71 -1.30 -21.83
C ALA A 729 11.89 -1.35 -20.54
N THR A 730 10.85 -2.21 -20.47
CA THR A 730 10.07 -2.45 -19.26
C THR A 730 10.98 -2.95 -18.13
N LEU A 731 11.80 -3.93 -18.41
CA LEU A 731 12.74 -4.47 -17.40
C LEU A 731 13.84 -3.46 -17.05
N ALA A 732 14.45 -2.83 -18.04
CA ALA A 732 15.58 -1.92 -17.82
C ALA A 732 15.20 -0.67 -17.02
N ILE A 733 14.00 -0.13 -17.20
CA ILE A 733 13.51 1.07 -16.52
C ILE A 733 12.62 0.67 -15.34
N GLY A 734 11.69 -0.28 -15.53
CA GLY A 734 10.68 -0.63 -14.55
C GLY A 734 11.26 -1.36 -13.33
N LEU A 735 12.22 -2.25 -13.51
CA LEU A 735 12.77 -3.04 -12.40
C LEU A 735 13.51 -2.19 -11.35
N PRO A 736 14.42 -1.28 -11.71
CA PRO A 736 15.03 -0.39 -10.72
C PRO A 736 14.02 0.48 -9.97
N VAL A 737 13.01 0.98 -10.69
CA VAL A 737 11.93 1.77 -10.07
C VAL A 737 11.12 0.89 -9.12
N ALA A 738 10.72 -0.32 -9.53
CA ALA A 738 9.97 -1.25 -8.71
C ALA A 738 10.71 -1.63 -7.43
N VAL A 739 12.01 -1.92 -7.52
CA VAL A 739 12.84 -2.20 -6.33
C VAL A 739 12.87 -1.01 -5.38
N GLY A 740 13.04 0.22 -5.89
CA GLY A 740 13.01 1.44 -5.08
C GLY A 740 11.66 1.66 -4.40
N VAL A 741 10.57 1.57 -5.16
CA VAL A 741 9.20 1.72 -4.65
C VAL A 741 8.89 0.64 -3.60
N CYS A 742 9.23 -0.62 -3.86
CA CYS A 742 8.99 -1.71 -2.92
C CYS A 742 9.76 -1.55 -1.61
N ARG A 743 10.98 -1.01 -1.65
CA ARG A 743 11.74 -0.69 -0.43
C ARG A 743 11.01 0.36 0.41
N THR A 744 10.54 1.44 -0.22
CA THR A 744 9.78 2.48 0.49
C THR A 744 8.47 1.94 1.05
N VAL A 745 7.69 1.20 0.25
CA VAL A 745 6.43 0.60 0.71
C VAL A 745 6.68 -0.39 1.84
N SER A 746 7.72 -1.23 1.73
CA SER A 746 8.09 -2.20 2.76
C SER A 746 8.46 -1.49 4.08
N SER A 747 9.32 -0.46 4.03
CA SER A 747 9.69 0.35 5.21
C SER A 747 8.46 0.96 5.89
N LEU A 748 7.54 1.51 5.10
CA LEU A 748 6.31 2.12 5.62
C LEU A 748 5.32 1.10 6.22
N SER A 749 5.17 -0.06 5.57
CA SER A 749 4.17 -1.06 5.99
C SER A 749 4.64 -1.93 7.15
N TYR A 750 5.94 -2.13 7.28
CA TYR A 750 6.53 -3.06 8.26
C TYR A 750 7.44 -2.38 9.29
N GLY A 751 7.16 -1.12 9.63
CA GLY A 751 7.86 -0.41 10.70
C GLY A 751 9.38 -0.29 10.49
N GLY A 752 9.82 -0.05 9.24
CA GLY A 752 11.25 0.04 8.88
C GLY A 752 11.87 -1.25 8.35
N THR A 753 11.20 -2.41 8.50
CA THR A 753 11.70 -3.68 7.95
C THR A 753 11.62 -3.72 6.43
N ILE A 754 12.72 -4.08 5.77
CA ILE A 754 12.75 -4.20 4.31
C ILE A 754 12.54 -5.65 3.91
N VAL A 755 11.37 -5.93 3.33
CA VAL A 755 11.05 -7.24 2.75
C VAL A 755 11.85 -7.45 1.46
N PRO A 756 12.49 -8.60 1.23
CA PRO A 756 13.20 -8.89 -0.01
C PRO A 756 12.30 -8.76 -1.23
N TYR A 757 12.80 -8.05 -2.25
CA TYR A 757 12.07 -7.87 -3.50
C TYR A 757 11.79 -9.20 -4.19
N GLN A 758 10.53 -9.39 -4.63
CA GLN A 758 10.13 -10.50 -5.49
C GLN A 758 9.62 -9.97 -6.82
N PHE A 759 10.03 -10.62 -7.89
CA PHE A 759 9.59 -10.27 -9.23
C PHE A 759 8.19 -10.84 -9.51
N PRO A 760 7.20 -10.03 -9.93
CA PRO A 760 5.83 -10.46 -10.21
C PRO A 760 5.76 -11.25 -11.53
N LEU A 761 6.18 -12.52 -11.49
CA LEU A 761 6.32 -13.36 -12.67
C LEU A 761 4.99 -13.62 -13.41
N PRO A 762 3.87 -13.97 -12.72
CA PRO A 762 2.58 -14.23 -13.38
C PRO A 762 2.03 -13.02 -14.13
N GLU A 763 2.04 -11.84 -13.50
CA GLU A 763 1.51 -10.60 -14.06
C GLU A 763 2.35 -10.15 -15.26
N MET A 764 3.67 -10.29 -15.15
CA MET A 764 4.58 -9.97 -16.24
C MET A 764 4.50 -10.96 -17.39
N ALA A 765 4.30 -12.24 -17.11
CA ALA A 765 4.07 -13.25 -18.14
C ALA A 765 2.73 -13.00 -18.87
N LEU A 766 1.67 -12.63 -18.14
CA LEU A 766 0.40 -12.23 -18.70
C LEU A 766 0.55 -10.99 -19.60
N PHE A 767 1.23 -9.95 -19.11
CA PHE A 767 1.48 -8.74 -19.89
C PHE A 767 2.22 -9.03 -21.19
N LEU A 768 3.30 -9.80 -21.12
CA LEU A 768 4.06 -10.20 -22.31
C LEU A 768 3.24 -11.08 -23.25
N GLY A 769 2.45 -12.02 -22.71
CA GLY A 769 1.53 -12.84 -23.47
C GLY A 769 0.50 -12.00 -24.23
N VAL A 770 -0.09 -11.01 -23.58
CA VAL A 770 -1.03 -10.06 -24.20
C VAL A 770 -0.31 -9.20 -25.24
N LEU A 771 0.87 -8.70 -24.94
CA LEU A 771 1.68 -7.87 -25.86
C LEU A 771 2.01 -8.63 -27.16
N PHE A 772 2.55 -9.84 -27.04
CA PHE A 772 2.90 -10.66 -28.21
C PHE A 772 1.67 -11.20 -28.95
N GLY A 773 0.68 -11.69 -28.20
CA GLY A 773 -0.55 -12.24 -28.78
C GLY A 773 -1.33 -11.19 -29.58
N LEU A 774 -1.47 -9.98 -29.01
CA LEU A 774 -2.18 -8.89 -29.67
C LEU A 774 -1.43 -8.36 -30.89
N GLU A 775 -0.07 -8.28 -30.86
CA GLU A 775 0.73 -7.93 -32.04
C GLU A 775 0.53 -8.95 -33.19
N LEU A 776 0.50 -10.24 -32.89
CA LEU A 776 0.22 -11.27 -33.88
C LEU A 776 -1.22 -11.16 -34.44
N LEU A 777 -2.20 -10.92 -33.57
CA LEU A 777 -3.61 -10.74 -33.98
C LEU A 777 -3.80 -9.51 -34.87
N LEU A 778 -3.20 -8.38 -34.49
CA LEU A 778 -3.27 -7.13 -35.27
C LEU A 778 -2.54 -7.26 -36.59
N SER A 779 -1.41 -7.96 -36.65
CA SER A 779 -0.70 -8.28 -37.90
C SER A 779 -1.57 -9.16 -38.80
N GLY A 780 -2.21 -10.20 -38.28
CA GLY A 780 -3.13 -11.06 -39.01
C GLY A 780 -4.40 -10.34 -39.52
N TRP A 781 -4.96 -9.46 -38.65
CA TRP A 781 -6.12 -8.64 -39.01
C TRP A 781 -5.79 -7.65 -40.14
N SER A 782 -4.63 -7.04 -40.11
CA SER A 782 -4.16 -6.12 -41.14
C SER A 782 -4.11 -6.81 -42.51
N ILE A 783 -3.62 -8.05 -42.57
CA ILE A 783 -3.54 -8.84 -43.82
C ILE A 783 -4.93 -9.16 -44.38
N ARG A 784 -5.87 -9.59 -43.50
CA ARG A 784 -7.25 -9.90 -43.89
C ARG A 784 -8.00 -8.66 -44.35
N ARG A 785 -7.75 -7.51 -43.78
CA ARG A 785 -8.39 -6.26 -44.20
C ARG A 785 -7.88 -5.79 -45.55
N GLU A 786 -6.65 -6.11 -45.94
CA GLU A 786 -6.09 -5.85 -47.25
C GLU A 786 -6.83 -6.64 -48.36
N GLU A 787 -7.53 -7.71 -48.03
CA GLU A 787 -8.34 -8.48 -49.00
C GLU A 787 -9.57 -7.74 -49.47
N LYS A 788 -10.16 -6.90 -48.65
CA LYS A 788 -11.44 -6.20 -48.97
C LYS A 788 -11.24 -4.94 -49.81
N ASP A 789 -10.06 -4.32 -49.75
CA ASP A 789 -9.77 -3.09 -50.47
C ASP A 789 -8.94 -3.41 -51.73
N GLY A 790 -9.45 -3.16 -52.94
CA GLY A 790 -8.80 -3.47 -54.23
C GLY A 790 -7.43 -2.78 -54.35
N LEU A 791 -6.44 -3.49 -54.95
CA LEU A 791 -5.05 -3.04 -55.09
C LEU A 791 -4.92 -1.72 -55.90
N LEU A 792 -5.74 -1.55 -56.94
CA LEU A 792 -5.77 -0.37 -57.79
C LEU A 792 -6.35 0.87 -57.11
N GLU A 793 -7.32 0.70 -56.22
CA GLU A 793 -7.99 1.75 -55.47
C GLU A 793 -7.05 2.41 -54.47
N ARG A 794 -6.11 1.65 -53.90
CA ARG A 794 -5.11 2.13 -52.95
C ARG A 794 -3.94 2.88 -53.58
N ILE A 795 -3.57 2.52 -54.83
CA ILE A 795 -2.53 3.22 -55.59
C ILE A 795 -3.10 4.51 -56.18
N GLY A 796 -4.40 4.50 -56.52
CA GLY A 796 -5.12 5.61 -57.12
C GLY A 796 -5.75 6.60 -56.17
N GLN A 797 -5.90 6.27 -54.87
CA GLN A 797 -6.36 7.24 -53.86
C GLN A 797 -5.31 8.30 -53.69
N ARG A 798 -5.48 9.40 -54.39
CA ARG A 798 -4.80 10.68 -54.08
C ARG A 798 -5.21 11.07 -52.66
N PRO A 799 -4.24 11.47 -51.83
CA PRO A 799 -4.51 11.87 -50.46
C PRO A 799 -5.48 13.04 -50.35
#